data_9657bc230158b39ceb78fe4e9b79afd1
#
_entry.id   9657bc230158b39ceb78fe4e9b79afd1
#
_cell.length_a   1.000
_cell.length_b   1.000
_cell.length_c   1.000
_cell.angle_alpha   90.00
_cell.angle_beta   90.00
_cell.angle_gamma   90.00
#
_symmetry.space_group_name_H-M   'P 1'
#
loop_
_entity.id
_entity.type
_entity.pdbx_description
1 polymer ?
#
loop_
_entity_poly.entity_id
_entity_poly.type
_entity_poly.pdbx_seq_one_letter_code
_entity_poly.pdbx_strand_id
1 'polypeptide(L)'
;MDNNRNQRGSSGNGGQPRQNLFIFLIAALITLLIVSFMMSGSSSTEKEITYNEFIGMIDKGQIASVTIGDDKIDIVPKTSGGTSTAGTQISYYTGRAEDITTITDRLLKADIPVKTQIQNNSGLLLTFLLEYILPLILFWVLLSFLFRRMSKSGGGIMGVGQSRAKEYVQKETGITFADVAGEDEAKESLQEVVDFLHNPEKYSKIGAKLPKGALLVGPPGTGKTLLARAVAGEAHVPFFSLTGSDFIELYVGVGASRVRDLFREAGRNAPCIIFIDEIDAIGRSRDSQYGGGNEEREQTLNQLLSEMDGFDPSKGIIVLGATNRPEILDKALLRPGRFDRRIIVERPDLKGRVAILKVHSRNVKMDETVDLDEIALATSGAVGSDLANMINEAAINAVKNHREYVNQKDLFEAVEQVLVGKEKKDRIMNAEERRIVSYHEVGHALIAAVQKNSEPVQKITIVPRTMGALGYVMQVPEEEKYLNSKAELHDMIVGLLGGRAAEELKFSTVTTGASNDIEKATDIARKMITMYGMSEKFGLMGLATVESQYLSGRAQYNCADVTIAAVDEEVRKYLEKCYQEAKDLLSQHQEAMDKLAEYLIQRETITGKEFMKIYHAVEGMPDTPAAEDAPAGKTPWEELRAEMHAAAPQNRADAPGGQQDSASQKDEAAPQQAVNTDRADAPDGRQDSAPQEDDAVSQASAGADTTPVRSSETGAAAGDAAHEESGASAGTPAQPADHAAAQQTETDRTQQPRGRFSGANPDDLGKRP
;
A
#
# COMPACT_ATOMS: atom_id res chain seq x y z
N MET A 1 34.12 -45.10 -16.42
CA MET A 1 33.82 -45.30 -17.85
C MET A 1 32.79 -44.25 -18.15
N ASP A 2 33.20 -43.04 -18.47
CA ASP A 2 33.31 -42.44 -19.79
C ASP A 2 31.98 -42.27 -20.50
N ASN A 3 31.45 -41.09 -20.69
CA ASN A 3 31.60 -40.09 -21.75
C ASN A 3 30.58 -38.96 -21.52
N ASN A 4 30.93 -37.78 -21.25
CA ASN A 4 31.49 -36.58 -21.88
C ASN A 4 30.97 -36.23 -23.29
N ARG A 5 30.53 -34.96 -23.41
CA ARG A 5 30.22 -34.06 -24.56
C ARG A 5 28.72 -33.79 -24.74
N ASN A 6 28.26 -32.57 -24.66
CA ASN A 6 28.72 -31.31 -25.30
C ASN A 6 28.02 -30.08 -24.67
N GLN A 7 28.82 -29.21 -24.11
CA GLN A 7 28.45 -27.80 -23.93
C GLN A 7 28.70 -27.06 -25.25
N ARG A 8 27.71 -26.41 -25.76
CA ARG A 8 27.90 -25.26 -26.65
C ARG A 8 27.27 -24.05 -25.97
N GLY A 9 28.14 -23.24 -25.38
CA GLY A 9 27.81 -21.93 -24.91
C GLY A 9 27.49 -21.00 -26.07
N SER A 10 26.35 -20.36 -25.98
CA SER A 10 26.03 -19.14 -26.73
C SER A 10 26.38 -17.95 -25.84
N SER A 11 27.53 -17.35 -26.10
CA SER A 11 27.94 -16.10 -25.52
C SER A 11 27.11 -14.98 -26.14
N GLY A 12 26.04 -14.56 -25.44
CA GLY A 12 25.34 -13.33 -25.70
C GLY A 12 26.18 -12.15 -25.21
N ASN A 13 26.76 -11.43 -26.17
CA ASN A 13 27.56 -10.23 -26.00
C ASN A 13 26.66 -9.05 -25.57
N GLY A 14 26.47 -8.86 -24.27
CA GLY A 14 25.84 -7.70 -23.66
C GLY A 14 26.81 -6.51 -23.64
N GLY A 15 27.04 -5.87 -24.81
CA GLY A 15 27.86 -4.67 -24.93
C GLY A 15 27.21 -3.48 -24.25
N GLN A 16 27.88 -2.97 -23.24
CA GLN A 16 27.48 -1.83 -22.40
C GLN A 16 27.32 -0.55 -23.24
N PRO A 17 26.19 0.16 -23.19
CA PRO A 17 25.96 1.41 -23.94
C PRO A 17 26.87 2.59 -23.48
N ARG A 18 27.53 2.47 -22.33
CA ARG A 18 28.44 3.51 -21.80
C ARG A 18 29.79 3.58 -22.51
N GLN A 19 30.30 2.50 -23.06
CA GLN A 19 31.58 2.53 -23.79
C GLN A 19 31.48 3.26 -25.15
N ASN A 20 30.35 3.16 -25.81
CA ASN A 20 30.17 3.84 -27.10
C ASN A 20 30.04 5.36 -26.96
N LEU A 21 29.45 5.86 -25.87
CA LEU A 21 29.37 7.30 -25.60
C LEU A 21 30.74 7.90 -25.31
N PHE A 22 31.61 7.16 -24.62
CA PHE A 22 32.98 7.57 -24.31
C PHE A 22 33.88 7.62 -25.58
N ILE A 23 33.71 6.65 -26.46
CA ILE A 23 34.41 6.61 -27.76
C ILE A 23 33.97 7.77 -28.64
N PHE A 24 32.68 8.13 -28.66
CA PHE A 24 32.16 9.29 -29.41
C PHE A 24 32.64 10.62 -28.85
N LEU A 25 32.69 10.77 -27.51
CA LEU A 25 33.25 11.98 -26.89
C LEU A 25 34.74 12.13 -27.16
N ILE A 26 35.50 11.06 -27.19
CA ILE A 26 36.92 11.05 -27.53
C ILE A 26 37.10 11.38 -29.05
N ALA A 27 36.28 10.82 -29.92
CA ALA A 27 36.35 11.12 -31.37
C ALA A 27 35.98 12.59 -31.67
N ALA A 28 34.97 13.13 -30.98
CA ALA A 28 34.59 14.53 -31.05
C ALA A 28 35.68 15.47 -30.51
N LEU A 29 36.33 15.08 -29.40
CA LEU A 29 37.45 15.83 -28.83
C LEU A 29 38.67 15.79 -29.75
N ILE A 30 38.97 14.65 -30.38
CA ILE A 30 40.08 14.49 -31.32
C ILE A 30 39.82 15.33 -32.61
N THR A 31 38.61 15.33 -33.14
CA THR A 31 38.25 16.18 -34.31
C THR A 31 38.34 17.66 -33.95
N LEU A 32 37.93 18.06 -32.77
CA LEU A 32 38.05 19.44 -32.29
C LEU A 32 39.50 19.84 -32.08
N LEU A 33 40.37 18.94 -31.60
CA LEU A 33 41.81 19.13 -31.48
C LEU A 33 42.50 19.19 -32.86
N ILE A 34 42.10 18.37 -33.82
CA ILE A 34 42.64 18.40 -35.18
C ILE A 34 42.25 19.70 -35.89
N VAL A 35 41.02 20.16 -35.76
CA VAL A 35 40.54 21.44 -36.29
C VAL A 35 41.27 22.61 -35.62
N SER A 36 41.45 22.59 -34.32
CA SER A 36 42.22 23.57 -33.57
C SER A 36 43.71 23.60 -33.98
N PHE A 37 44.29 22.41 -34.22
CA PHE A 37 45.68 22.29 -34.70
C PHE A 37 45.85 22.77 -36.15
N MET A 38 44.87 22.51 -37.04
CA MET A 38 44.87 23.03 -38.41
C MET A 38 44.67 24.55 -38.46
N MET A 39 43.93 25.13 -37.53
CA MET A 39 43.78 26.58 -37.39
C MET A 39 44.98 27.26 -36.73
N SER A 40 45.87 26.51 -36.07
CA SER A 40 47.10 27.05 -35.44
C SER A 40 48.30 27.13 -36.40
N GLY A 41 48.07 26.94 -37.70
CA GLY A 41 49.14 27.07 -38.74
C GLY A 41 49.50 28.52 -39.02
N SER A 42 50.69 28.94 -38.61
CA SER A 42 51.39 30.19 -38.93
C SER A 42 51.01 31.40 -38.07
N SER A 43 51.41 31.43 -36.85
CA SER A 43 51.58 32.69 -36.11
C SER A 43 52.98 33.26 -36.42
N SER A 44 53.05 34.11 -37.46
CA SER A 44 54.12 35.11 -37.54
C SER A 44 53.94 36.02 -36.32
N THR A 45 54.95 36.22 -35.54
CA THR A 45 54.86 37.16 -34.37
C THR A 45 54.95 38.57 -34.93
N GLU A 46 53.78 39.15 -35.26
CA GLU A 46 53.66 40.55 -35.65
C GLU A 46 53.72 41.39 -34.39
N LYS A 47 54.57 42.42 -34.39
CA LYS A 47 54.69 43.36 -33.26
C LYS A 47 54.34 44.80 -33.76
N GLU A 48 53.41 45.39 -33.05
CA GLU A 48 53.02 46.77 -33.31
C GLU A 48 54.16 47.73 -32.92
N ILE A 49 54.46 48.69 -33.81
CA ILE A 49 55.39 49.81 -33.59
C ILE A 49 54.70 51.11 -33.86
N THR A 50 55.17 52.19 -33.22
CA THR A 50 54.62 53.54 -33.49
C THR A 50 55.05 54.01 -34.86
N TYR A 51 54.25 54.92 -35.50
CA TYR A 51 54.56 55.46 -36.78
C TYR A 51 55.91 56.27 -36.80
N ASN A 52 56.28 56.93 -35.67
CA ASN A 52 57.54 57.60 -35.51
C ASN A 52 58.75 56.63 -35.49
N GLU A 53 58.58 55.46 -34.88
CA GLU A 53 59.60 54.41 -34.92
C GLU A 53 59.76 53.87 -36.33
N PHE A 54 58.70 53.69 -37.09
CA PHE A 54 58.73 53.30 -38.49
C PHE A 54 59.55 54.29 -39.34
N ILE A 55 59.28 55.62 -39.19
CA ILE A 55 60.07 56.66 -39.90
C ILE A 55 61.56 56.60 -39.50
N GLY A 56 61.82 56.42 -38.16
CA GLY A 56 63.18 56.25 -37.69
C GLY A 56 63.89 55.01 -38.21
N MET A 57 63.16 53.93 -38.56
CA MET A 57 63.70 52.71 -39.19
C MET A 57 63.99 52.92 -40.67
N ILE A 58 63.22 53.81 -41.40
CA ILE A 58 63.46 54.22 -42.76
C ILE A 58 64.81 55.01 -42.82
N ASP A 59 64.94 56.02 -41.94
CA ASP A 59 66.11 56.89 -41.96
C ASP A 59 67.41 56.13 -41.56
N LYS A 60 67.31 55.09 -40.75
CA LYS A 60 68.44 54.20 -40.38
C LYS A 60 68.71 53.08 -41.36
N GLY A 61 67.90 52.95 -42.46
CA GLY A 61 68.05 51.92 -43.46
C GLY A 61 67.85 50.46 -42.97
N GLN A 62 67.06 50.28 -41.93
CA GLN A 62 66.87 49.03 -41.27
C GLN A 62 65.72 48.16 -41.85
N ILE A 63 65.02 48.65 -42.85
CA ILE A 63 63.86 47.99 -43.45
C ILE A 63 64.27 47.26 -44.69
N ALA A 64 63.83 45.99 -44.85
CA ALA A 64 64.07 45.17 -46.03
C ALA A 64 62.96 45.33 -47.11
N SER A 65 61.68 45.38 -46.65
CA SER A 65 60.55 45.64 -47.57
C SER A 65 59.36 46.12 -46.77
N VAL A 66 58.48 46.90 -47.36
CA VAL A 66 57.24 47.40 -46.79
C VAL A 66 56.08 46.98 -47.67
N THR A 67 54.99 46.44 -47.01
CA THR A 67 53.73 46.19 -47.69
C THR A 67 52.69 47.18 -47.20
N ILE A 68 52.15 47.97 -48.08
CA ILE A 68 51.13 48.95 -47.72
C ILE A 68 49.75 48.33 -47.98
N GLY A 69 48.99 48.12 -46.87
CA GLY A 69 47.58 47.74 -46.88
C GLY A 69 46.65 48.96 -46.71
N ASP A 70 45.34 48.71 -46.67
CA ASP A 70 44.36 49.81 -46.60
C ASP A 70 44.39 50.49 -45.23
N ASP A 71 44.58 49.73 -44.12
CA ASP A 71 44.56 50.26 -42.72
C ASP A 71 45.94 50.15 -42.03
N LYS A 72 46.80 49.25 -42.45
CA LYS A 72 48.09 48.95 -41.82
C LYS A 72 49.26 48.89 -42.84
N ILE A 73 50.42 49.20 -42.30
CA ILE A 73 51.70 49.10 -43.05
C ILE A 73 52.48 47.96 -42.38
N ASP A 74 52.72 46.88 -43.15
CA ASP A 74 53.51 45.73 -42.68
C ASP A 74 54.97 45.95 -43.02
N ILE A 75 55.87 45.80 -42.08
CA ILE A 75 57.29 46.15 -42.20
C ILE A 75 58.14 44.94 -41.93
N VAL A 76 59.00 44.60 -42.87
CA VAL A 76 59.98 43.54 -42.72
C VAL A 76 61.37 44.16 -42.51
N PRO A 77 62.00 43.94 -41.35
CA PRO A 77 63.33 44.52 -41.04
C PRO A 77 64.44 43.76 -41.79
N LYS A 78 65.57 44.50 -42.12
CA LYS A 78 66.81 43.85 -42.54
C LYS A 78 67.45 43.13 -41.41
N THR A 79 67.58 41.83 -41.46
CA THR A 79 68.29 41.01 -40.47
C THR A 79 69.76 41.33 -40.51
N SER A 80 70.27 42.08 -39.57
CA SER A 80 71.72 42.20 -39.32
C SER A 80 72.24 40.96 -38.63
N GLY A 81 73.16 40.24 -39.23
CA GLY A 81 73.78 38.97 -38.83
C GLY A 81 73.87 38.65 -37.34
N GLY A 82 73.18 37.62 -36.99
CA GLY A 82 73.26 36.96 -35.69
C GLY A 82 72.49 35.65 -35.78
N THR A 83 73.18 34.62 -35.52
CA THR A 83 72.82 33.16 -35.52
C THR A 83 71.37 32.90 -35.16
N SER A 84 70.54 32.56 -36.15
CA SER A 84 69.14 32.17 -35.92
C SER A 84 69.06 30.67 -35.66
N THR A 85 68.68 30.33 -34.45
CA THR A 85 68.09 29.04 -34.16
C THR A 85 66.59 29.19 -34.32
N ALA A 86 66.02 28.43 -35.29
CA ALA A 86 64.60 28.26 -35.56
C ALA A 86 63.80 29.51 -36.05
N GLY A 87 63.73 29.71 -37.31
CA GLY A 87 62.61 30.01 -38.21
C GLY A 87 61.47 30.98 -37.87
N THR A 88 61.63 31.93 -36.96
CA THR A 88 60.57 32.92 -36.65
C THR A 88 60.99 34.28 -37.18
N GLN A 89 60.45 34.67 -38.30
CA GLN A 89 60.64 36.02 -38.85
C GLN A 89 59.73 37.00 -38.09
N ILE A 90 60.32 37.93 -37.34
CA ILE A 90 59.54 38.97 -36.66
C ILE A 90 59.21 40.06 -37.66
N SER A 91 57.94 40.26 -37.97
CA SER A 91 57.42 41.36 -38.77
C SER A 91 56.86 42.45 -37.83
N TYR A 92 57.00 43.69 -38.22
CA TYR A 92 56.42 44.83 -37.50
C TYR A 92 55.26 45.38 -38.30
N TYR A 93 54.23 45.92 -37.65
CA TYR A 93 53.20 46.66 -38.29
C TYR A 93 52.93 48.01 -37.60
N THR A 94 52.43 48.95 -38.36
CA THR A 94 52.00 50.24 -37.85
C THR A 94 50.77 50.76 -38.57
N GLY A 95 49.95 51.58 -37.88
CA GLY A 95 48.84 52.28 -38.53
C GLY A 95 49.35 53.35 -39.50
N ARG A 96 48.53 53.67 -40.47
CA ARG A 96 48.82 54.66 -41.46
C ARG A 96 48.48 56.07 -40.98
N ALA A 97 49.50 56.92 -40.79
CA ALA A 97 49.32 58.29 -40.27
C ALA A 97 49.49 59.37 -41.38
N GLU A 98 50.05 59.05 -42.55
CA GLU A 98 50.20 59.92 -43.71
C GLU A 98 49.57 59.30 -44.93
N ASP A 99 49.43 60.14 -46.01
CA ASP A 99 48.89 59.70 -47.30
C ASP A 99 49.85 58.73 -48.01
N ILE A 100 49.30 57.78 -48.74
CA ILE A 100 50.04 56.71 -49.42
C ILE A 100 51.15 57.27 -50.34
N THR A 101 50.87 58.38 -51.05
CA THR A 101 51.80 59.03 -51.94
C THR A 101 53.04 59.57 -51.20
N THR A 102 52.86 60.16 -50.05
CA THR A 102 53.94 60.71 -49.23
C THR A 102 54.82 59.60 -48.65
N ILE A 103 54.20 58.55 -48.16
CA ILE A 103 54.91 57.36 -47.58
C ILE A 103 55.68 56.68 -48.70
N THR A 104 55.04 56.46 -49.84
CA THR A 104 55.67 55.79 -51.00
C THR A 104 56.87 56.59 -51.49
N ASP A 105 56.78 57.94 -51.62
CA ASP A 105 57.90 58.77 -52.07
C ASP A 105 59.08 58.75 -51.07
N ARG A 106 58.83 58.65 -49.76
CA ARG A 106 59.90 58.49 -48.78
C ARG A 106 60.56 57.10 -48.87
N LEU A 107 59.76 56.05 -49.04
CA LEU A 107 60.29 54.71 -49.24
C LEU A 107 61.08 54.52 -50.49
N LEU A 108 60.66 55.14 -51.65
CA LEU A 108 61.38 55.13 -52.89
C LEU A 108 62.70 55.94 -52.80
N LYS A 109 62.69 57.08 -52.07
CA LYS A 109 63.94 57.83 -51.82
C LYS A 109 64.94 57.08 -50.93
N ALA A 110 64.46 56.16 -50.08
CA ALA A 110 65.28 55.34 -49.25
C ALA A 110 65.67 53.99 -49.90
N ASP A 111 65.27 53.78 -51.16
CA ASP A 111 65.53 52.57 -51.95
C ASP A 111 64.96 51.29 -51.29
N ILE A 112 63.78 51.45 -50.70
CA ILE A 112 63.08 50.32 -49.98
C ILE A 112 61.99 49.78 -50.94
N PRO A 113 61.95 48.45 -51.25
CA PRO A 113 60.94 47.90 -52.12
C PRO A 113 59.56 47.93 -51.42
N VAL A 114 58.60 48.56 -52.13
CA VAL A 114 57.20 48.70 -51.69
C VAL A 114 56.32 47.73 -52.41
N LYS A 115 55.49 47.02 -51.69
CA LYS A 115 54.47 46.15 -52.23
C LYS A 115 53.12 46.68 -51.82
N THR A 116 52.14 46.64 -52.69
CA THR A 116 50.73 46.91 -52.36
C THR A 116 49.95 45.57 -52.24
N GLN A 117 49.04 45.52 -51.35
CA GLN A 117 48.19 44.33 -51.15
C GLN A 117 47.12 44.33 -52.25
N ILE A 118 47.14 43.28 -53.09
CA ILE A 118 46.11 43.12 -54.15
C ILE A 118 45.01 42.22 -53.50
N GLN A 119 43.84 42.78 -53.28
CA GLN A 119 42.70 41.98 -52.84
C GLN A 119 42.22 41.04 -53.96
N ASN A 120 42.44 39.78 -53.76
CA ASN A 120 41.98 38.75 -54.69
C ASN A 120 40.66 38.17 -54.18
N ASN A 121 39.53 38.70 -54.64
CA ASN A 121 38.17 38.32 -54.23
C ASN A 121 37.70 36.95 -54.70
N SER A 122 38.51 36.20 -55.47
CA SER A 122 38.11 34.91 -56.03
C SER A 122 38.03 33.76 -55.04
N GLY A 123 38.47 33.95 -53.77
CA GLY A 123 38.43 32.93 -52.75
C GLY A 123 37.29 33.05 -51.74
N LEU A 124 36.62 34.20 -51.64
CA LEU A 124 35.62 34.51 -50.62
C LEU A 124 34.44 33.51 -50.63
N LEU A 125 33.98 33.11 -51.82
CA LEU A 125 32.89 32.13 -51.93
C LEU A 125 33.32 30.72 -51.47
N LEU A 126 34.56 30.32 -51.79
CA LEU A 126 35.09 29.02 -51.40
C LEU A 126 35.37 28.94 -49.88
N THR A 127 35.91 30.03 -49.31
CA THR A 127 36.16 30.14 -47.86
C THR A 127 34.85 30.15 -47.09
N PHE A 128 33.85 30.92 -47.51
CA PHE A 128 32.52 30.92 -46.91
C PHE A 128 31.85 29.54 -46.97
N LEU A 129 31.97 28.83 -48.07
CA LEU A 129 31.41 27.48 -48.23
C LEU A 129 32.11 26.44 -47.32
N LEU A 130 33.42 26.53 -47.17
CA LEU A 130 34.22 25.63 -46.33
C LEU A 130 34.09 25.94 -44.86
N GLU A 131 34.01 27.22 -44.49
CA GLU A 131 34.06 27.65 -43.10
C GLU A 131 32.68 27.64 -42.41
N TYR A 132 31.59 27.90 -43.18
CA TYR A 132 30.24 28.00 -42.60
C TYR A 132 29.29 26.88 -43.10
N ILE A 133 29.29 26.57 -44.39
CA ILE A 133 28.32 25.63 -44.96
C ILE A 133 28.73 24.18 -44.71
N LEU A 134 29.99 23.85 -44.87
CA LEU A 134 30.49 22.49 -44.68
C LEU A 134 30.30 21.96 -43.24
N PRO A 135 30.62 22.73 -42.16
CA PRO A 135 30.35 22.32 -40.79
C PRO A 135 28.84 22.14 -40.49
N LEU A 136 28.02 23.01 -41.10
CA LEU A 136 26.55 22.95 -40.93
C LEU A 136 25.96 21.71 -41.61
N ILE A 137 26.43 21.34 -42.78
CA ILE A 137 26.05 20.09 -43.46
C ILE A 137 26.54 18.88 -42.67
N LEU A 138 27.76 18.90 -42.15
CA LEU A 138 28.33 17.82 -41.34
C LEU A 138 27.57 17.65 -40.04
N PHE A 139 27.18 18.76 -39.38
CA PHE A 139 26.32 18.77 -38.22
C PHE A 139 24.93 18.17 -38.51
N TRP A 140 24.32 18.53 -39.64
CA TRP A 140 23.03 18.01 -40.09
C TRP A 140 23.09 16.50 -40.41
N VAL A 141 24.15 16.06 -41.07
CA VAL A 141 24.39 14.64 -41.34
C VAL A 141 24.62 13.86 -40.06
N LEU A 142 25.42 14.41 -39.13
CA LEU A 142 25.66 13.81 -37.81
C LEU A 142 24.35 13.72 -36.99
N LEU A 143 23.58 14.81 -36.96
CA LEU A 143 22.29 14.87 -36.29
C LEU A 143 21.29 13.89 -36.92
N SER A 144 21.22 13.81 -38.24
CA SER A 144 20.37 12.84 -38.94
C SER A 144 20.79 11.39 -38.70
N PHE A 145 22.11 11.13 -38.63
CA PHE A 145 22.64 9.81 -38.27
C PHE A 145 22.33 9.44 -36.81
N LEU A 146 22.48 10.38 -35.87
CA LEU A 146 22.07 10.20 -34.46
C LEU A 146 20.56 9.93 -34.36
N PHE A 147 19.72 10.69 -35.03
CA PHE A 147 18.27 10.46 -35.06
C PHE A 147 17.91 9.11 -35.69
N ARG A 148 18.54 8.71 -36.78
CA ARG A 148 18.34 7.37 -37.39
C ARG A 148 18.80 6.23 -36.48
N ARG A 149 19.87 6.43 -35.71
CA ARG A 149 20.38 5.43 -34.76
C ARG A 149 19.50 5.35 -33.50
N MET A 150 18.99 6.48 -32.97
CA MET A 150 18.01 6.54 -31.90
C MET A 150 16.67 5.91 -32.28
N SER A 151 16.24 6.10 -33.52
CA SER A 151 15.02 5.50 -34.07
C SER A 151 15.13 3.97 -34.28
N LYS A 152 16.32 3.42 -34.55
CA LYS A 152 16.54 1.96 -34.67
C LYS A 152 16.78 1.24 -33.34
N SER A 153 17.14 1.96 -32.28
CA SER A 153 17.38 1.41 -30.95
C SER A 153 16.13 1.48 -30.06
N GLY A 154 14.92 1.43 -30.62
CA GLY A 154 13.67 1.14 -29.86
C GLY A 154 13.34 2.00 -28.62
N GLY A 155 14.02 3.13 -28.37
CA GLY A 155 13.89 3.92 -27.16
C GLY A 155 13.87 5.43 -27.45
N GLY A 156 13.01 5.87 -28.35
CA GLY A 156 12.72 7.30 -28.51
C GLY A 156 11.96 7.84 -27.29
N ILE A 157 12.13 9.11 -27.00
CA ILE A 157 11.41 9.90 -25.98
C ILE A 157 9.86 9.72 -26.06
N MET A 158 9.35 9.17 -27.17
CA MET A 158 7.95 8.75 -27.34
C MET A 158 7.62 7.34 -26.79
N GLY A 159 8.59 6.59 -26.24
CA GLY A 159 8.36 5.27 -25.61
C GLY A 159 7.84 5.33 -24.18
N VAL A 160 7.64 6.50 -23.59
CA VAL A 160 7.10 6.68 -22.23
C VAL A 160 5.65 6.19 -22.10
N GLY A 161 4.94 5.97 -23.20
CA GLY A 161 3.57 5.47 -23.22
C GLY A 161 3.41 4.00 -23.64
N GLN A 162 4.49 3.24 -23.93
CA GLN A 162 4.34 1.81 -24.20
C GLN A 162 4.22 1.03 -22.90
N SER A 163 3.02 0.61 -22.62
CA SER A 163 2.67 -0.24 -21.50
C SER A 163 3.43 -1.57 -21.54
N ARG A 164 3.96 -1.98 -20.38
CA ARG A 164 4.52 -3.31 -20.14
C ARG A 164 3.42 -4.36 -19.93
N ALA A 165 2.25 -4.18 -20.56
CA ALA A 165 1.09 -5.05 -20.37
C ALA A 165 1.40 -6.55 -20.54
N LYS A 166 2.47 -6.89 -21.28
CA LYS A 166 2.94 -8.28 -21.40
C LYS A 166 3.60 -8.85 -20.13
N GLU A 167 4.05 -8.00 -19.20
CA GLU A 167 4.67 -8.44 -17.95
C GLU A 167 3.64 -8.90 -16.89
N TYR A 168 2.36 -8.53 -17.07
CA TYR A 168 1.30 -8.80 -16.08
C TYR A 168 0.43 -10.01 -16.39
N VAL A 169 0.75 -10.78 -17.44
CA VAL A 169 -0.05 -11.95 -17.86
C VAL A 169 0.47 -13.22 -17.25
N GLN A 170 -0.31 -13.83 -16.36
CA GLN A 170 -0.12 -15.20 -15.92
C GLN A 170 -1.03 -16.11 -16.74
N LYS A 171 -0.45 -16.98 -17.57
CA LYS A 171 -1.23 -17.88 -18.42
C LYS A 171 -1.93 -18.97 -17.62
N GLU A 172 -1.31 -19.43 -16.54
CA GLU A 172 -1.84 -20.41 -15.59
C GLU A 172 -1.47 -19.95 -14.19
N THR A 173 -2.43 -19.84 -13.29
CA THR A 173 -2.19 -19.44 -11.90
C THR A 173 -1.75 -20.60 -11.03
N GLY A 174 -2.08 -21.84 -11.40
CA GLY A 174 -1.79 -23.06 -10.64
C GLY A 174 -2.50 -23.13 -9.27
N ILE A 175 -3.40 -22.18 -8.99
CA ILE A 175 -4.17 -22.07 -7.74
C ILE A 175 -5.64 -22.30 -8.08
N THR A 176 -6.32 -23.15 -7.32
CA THR A 176 -7.74 -23.47 -7.49
C THR A 176 -8.52 -23.18 -6.20
N PHE A 177 -9.84 -23.35 -6.23
CA PHE A 177 -10.66 -23.21 -5.00
C PHE A 177 -10.30 -24.24 -3.91
N ALA A 178 -9.63 -25.35 -4.25
CA ALA A 178 -9.12 -26.32 -3.28
C ALA A 178 -7.97 -25.76 -2.43
N ASP A 179 -7.29 -24.71 -2.89
CA ASP A 179 -6.21 -24.04 -2.16
C ASP A 179 -6.72 -22.86 -1.32
N VAL A 180 -8.01 -22.51 -1.45
CA VAL A 180 -8.69 -21.48 -0.68
C VAL A 180 -9.59 -22.16 0.33
N ALA A 181 -9.31 -21.96 1.60
CA ALA A 181 -10.11 -22.49 2.70
C ALA A 181 -10.96 -21.38 3.33
N GLY A 182 -12.12 -21.74 3.88
CA GLY A 182 -13.11 -20.80 4.37
C GLY A 182 -13.78 -20.04 3.22
N GLU A 183 -14.56 -19.01 3.53
CA GLU A 183 -15.18 -18.09 2.57
C GLU A 183 -16.11 -18.82 1.57
N ASP A 184 -16.92 -19.76 2.07
CA ASP A 184 -17.71 -20.64 1.21
C ASP A 184 -18.75 -19.86 0.41
N GLU A 185 -19.38 -18.81 0.96
CA GLU A 185 -20.32 -17.93 0.27
C GLU A 185 -19.65 -17.09 -0.84
N ALA A 186 -18.42 -16.62 -0.56
CA ALA A 186 -17.64 -15.91 -1.57
C ALA A 186 -17.21 -16.84 -2.71
N LYS A 187 -16.83 -18.09 -2.39
CA LYS A 187 -16.52 -19.12 -3.40
C LYS A 187 -17.73 -19.49 -4.24
N GLU A 188 -18.91 -19.68 -3.63
CA GLU A 188 -20.16 -19.97 -4.34
C GLU A 188 -20.48 -18.87 -5.35
N SER A 189 -20.41 -17.60 -4.90
CA SER A 189 -20.63 -16.45 -5.77
C SER A 189 -19.61 -16.36 -6.91
N LEU A 190 -18.36 -16.75 -6.67
CA LEU A 190 -17.30 -16.76 -7.67
C LEU A 190 -17.38 -18.00 -8.59
N GLN A 191 -17.93 -19.13 -8.11
CA GLN A 191 -18.19 -20.31 -8.94
C GLN A 191 -19.19 -20.01 -10.06
N GLU A 192 -20.18 -19.13 -9.82
CA GLU A 192 -21.05 -18.63 -10.87
C GLU A 192 -20.27 -17.87 -11.95
N VAL A 193 -19.22 -17.11 -11.55
CA VAL A 193 -18.34 -16.40 -12.50
C VAL A 193 -17.55 -17.41 -13.35
N VAL A 194 -17.08 -18.50 -12.74
CA VAL A 194 -16.38 -19.60 -13.45
C VAL A 194 -17.31 -20.31 -14.44
N ASP A 195 -18.52 -20.71 -13.98
CA ASP A 195 -19.50 -21.35 -14.87
C ASP A 195 -19.87 -20.44 -16.06
N PHE A 196 -19.95 -19.17 -15.80
CA PHE A 196 -20.20 -18.15 -16.81
C PHE A 196 -19.07 -18.07 -17.87
N LEU A 197 -17.79 -18.11 -17.45
CA LEU A 197 -16.65 -18.11 -18.37
C LEU A 197 -16.62 -19.37 -19.25
N HIS A 198 -17.03 -20.51 -18.69
CA HIS A 198 -17.10 -21.78 -19.42
C HIS A 198 -18.33 -21.90 -20.34
N ASN A 199 -19.50 -21.40 -19.88
CA ASN A 199 -20.78 -21.65 -20.53
C ASN A 199 -21.61 -20.37 -20.77
N PRO A 200 -21.08 -19.33 -21.46
CA PRO A 200 -21.75 -18.04 -21.65
C PRO A 200 -23.10 -18.16 -22.39
N GLU A 201 -23.21 -19.13 -23.29
CA GLU A 201 -24.44 -19.37 -24.06
C GLU A 201 -25.63 -19.83 -23.20
N LYS A 202 -25.38 -20.58 -22.11
CA LYS A 202 -26.41 -21.06 -21.19
C LYS A 202 -27.18 -19.88 -20.58
N TYR A 203 -26.46 -18.84 -20.20
CA TYR A 203 -27.01 -17.61 -19.61
C TYR A 203 -27.73 -16.75 -20.65
N SER A 204 -27.14 -16.58 -21.83
CA SER A 204 -27.69 -15.77 -22.92
C SER A 204 -29.01 -16.34 -23.44
N LYS A 205 -29.18 -17.67 -23.49
CA LYS A 205 -30.41 -18.36 -23.95
C LYS A 205 -31.63 -18.05 -23.08
N ILE A 206 -31.41 -17.80 -21.79
CA ILE A 206 -32.48 -17.46 -20.83
C ILE A 206 -32.70 -15.94 -20.77
N GLY A 207 -31.81 -15.15 -21.39
CA GLY A 207 -31.88 -13.68 -21.36
C GLY A 207 -31.18 -13.06 -20.14
N ALA A 208 -30.37 -13.83 -19.40
CA ALA A 208 -29.59 -13.33 -18.29
C ALA A 208 -28.51 -12.37 -18.81
N LYS A 209 -28.36 -11.23 -18.16
CA LYS A 209 -27.27 -10.27 -18.45
C LYS A 209 -26.02 -10.74 -17.74
N LEU A 210 -24.94 -10.80 -18.49
CA LEU A 210 -23.65 -11.24 -18.02
C LEU A 210 -22.98 -10.14 -17.19
N PRO A 211 -22.49 -10.42 -15.96
CA PRO A 211 -21.77 -9.41 -15.18
C PRO A 211 -20.47 -9.04 -15.89
N LYS A 212 -20.20 -7.73 -15.99
CA LYS A 212 -18.94 -7.25 -16.51
C LYS A 212 -17.81 -7.28 -15.48
N GLY A 213 -18.18 -7.16 -14.22
CA GLY A 213 -17.20 -7.21 -13.14
C GLY A 213 -17.78 -7.55 -11.78
N ALA A 214 -16.92 -8.01 -10.90
CA ALA A 214 -17.19 -8.23 -9.49
C ALA A 214 -16.16 -7.52 -8.61
N LEU A 215 -16.62 -6.97 -7.49
CA LEU A 215 -15.78 -6.28 -6.52
C LEU A 215 -15.67 -7.13 -5.26
N LEU A 216 -14.45 -7.57 -4.96
CA LEU A 216 -14.10 -8.25 -3.71
C LEU A 216 -13.87 -7.20 -2.62
N VAL A 217 -14.66 -7.27 -1.56
CA VAL A 217 -14.65 -6.28 -0.47
C VAL A 217 -14.41 -6.99 0.85
N GLY A 218 -13.50 -6.49 1.66
CA GLY A 218 -13.26 -7.04 3.00
C GLY A 218 -11.97 -6.55 3.64
N PRO A 219 -11.67 -6.98 4.88
CA PRO A 219 -10.47 -6.61 5.59
C PRO A 219 -9.19 -7.00 4.86
N PRO A 220 -8.05 -6.36 5.14
CA PRO A 220 -6.75 -6.81 4.61
C PRO A 220 -6.42 -8.21 5.16
N GLY A 221 -5.74 -9.04 4.36
CA GLY A 221 -5.30 -10.37 4.77
C GLY A 221 -6.34 -11.49 4.69
N THR A 222 -7.59 -11.22 4.26
CA THR A 222 -8.66 -12.23 4.14
C THR A 222 -8.56 -13.09 2.87
N GLY A 223 -7.58 -12.84 1.98
CA GLY A 223 -7.36 -13.71 0.81
C GLY A 223 -8.00 -13.23 -0.50
N LYS A 224 -8.45 -11.98 -0.62
CA LYS A 224 -9.09 -11.43 -1.84
C LYS A 224 -8.28 -11.67 -3.11
N THR A 225 -6.98 -11.40 -3.07
CA THR A 225 -6.06 -11.64 -4.19
C THR A 225 -5.90 -13.14 -4.50
N LEU A 226 -5.91 -13.99 -3.45
CA LEU A 226 -5.85 -15.45 -3.59
C LEU A 226 -7.13 -15.99 -4.25
N LEU A 227 -8.30 -15.53 -3.81
CA LEU A 227 -9.59 -15.84 -4.42
C LEU A 227 -9.64 -15.47 -5.90
N ALA A 228 -9.19 -14.28 -6.27
CA ALA A 228 -9.16 -13.85 -7.67
C ALA A 228 -8.27 -14.77 -8.54
N ARG A 229 -7.11 -15.19 -8.00
CA ARG A 229 -6.24 -16.16 -8.68
C ARG A 229 -6.86 -17.54 -8.78
N ALA A 230 -7.59 -17.98 -7.74
CA ALA A 230 -8.28 -19.25 -7.73
C ALA A 230 -9.39 -19.31 -8.78
N VAL A 231 -10.15 -18.22 -8.96
CA VAL A 231 -11.16 -18.10 -10.03
C VAL A 231 -10.53 -18.31 -11.40
N ALA A 232 -9.38 -17.70 -11.67
CA ALA A 232 -8.70 -17.82 -12.94
C ALA A 232 -8.13 -19.22 -13.17
N GLY A 233 -7.61 -19.86 -12.11
CA GLY A 233 -7.13 -21.23 -12.16
C GLY A 233 -8.24 -22.25 -12.36
N GLU A 234 -9.36 -22.07 -11.68
CA GLU A 234 -10.55 -22.90 -11.83
C GLU A 234 -11.18 -22.77 -13.21
N ALA A 235 -11.22 -21.54 -13.73
CA ALA A 235 -11.72 -21.25 -15.07
C ALA A 235 -10.74 -21.58 -16.19
N HIS A 236 -9.49 -21.93 -15.89
CA HIS A 236 -8.41 -22.16 -16.85
C HIS A 236 -8.24 -21.05 -17.89
N VAL A 237 -8.35 -19.79 -17.45
CA VAL A 237 -8.22 -18.62 -18.30
C VAL A 237 -7.01 -17.76 -17.92
N PRO A 238 -6.43 -16.98 -18.87
CA PRO A 238 -5.37 -16.03 -18.58
C PRO A 238 -5.78 -15.00 -17.51
N PHE A 239 -4.84 -14.72 -16.60
CA PHE A 239 -5.02 -13.80 -15.48
C PHE A 239 -4.12 -12.59 -15.65
N PHE A 240 -4.72 -11.40 -15.73
CA PHE A 240 -4.03 -10.12 -15.79
C PHE A 240 -4.14 -9.47 -14.41
N SER A 241 -3.03 -9.37 -13.68
CA SER A 241 -3.00 -8.83 -12.32
C SER A 241 -2.23 -7.53 -12.25
N LEU A 242 -2.89 -6.46 -11.78
CA LEU A 242 -2.30 -5.14 -11.54
C LEU A 242 -2.79 -4.61 -10.19
N THR A 243 -2.03 -3.69 -9.61
CA THR A 243 -2.47 -2.90 -8.47
C THR A 243 -3.01 -1.55 -8.93
N GLY A 244 -3.95 -0.96 -8.20
CA GLY A 244 -4.44 0.38 -8.51
C GLY A 244 -3.32 1.43 -8.57
N SER A 245 -2.28 1.26 -7.77
CA SER A 245 -1.08 2.11 -7.78
C SER A 245 -0.28 2.04 -9.08
N ASP A 246 -0.33 0.93 -9.82
CA ASP A 246 0.38 0.79 -11.11
C ASP A 246 -0.14 1.74 -12.18
N PHE A 247 -1.33 2.28 -11.99
CA PHE A 247 -1.95 3.26 -12.90
C PHE A 247 -1.65 4.71 -12.53
N ILE A 248 -1.06 4.96 -11.35
CA ILE A 248 -0.74 6.31 -10.89
C ILE A 248 0.66 6.68 -11.35
N GLU A 249 0.75 7.75 -12.15
CA GLU A 249 2.01 8.24 -12.70
C GLU A 249 2.14 9.76 -12.52
N LEU A 250 3.37 10.25 -12.62
CA LEU A 250 3.64 11.69 -12.52
C LEU A 250 3.17 12.49 -13.74
N TYR A 251 3.00 11.81 -14.88
CA TYR A 251 2.62 12.45 -16.14
C TYR A 251 1.17 12.18 -16.48
N VAL A 252 0.40 13.24 -16.65
CA VAL A 252 -1.03 13.18 -16.98
C VAL A 252 -1.25 12.40 -18.30
N GLY A 253 -2.18 11.42 -18.24
CA GLY A 253 -2.57 10.59 -19.37
C GLY A 253 -1.81 9.29 -19.54
N VAL A 254 -0.72 9.04 -18.80
CA VAL A 254 0.02 7.78 -18.85
C VAL A 254 -0.79 6.65 -18.23
N GLY A 255 -1.41 6.88 -17.07
CA GLY A 255 -2.30 5.93 -16.42
C GLY A 255 -3.48 5.54 -17.31
N ALA A 256 -4.14 6.51 -17.92
CA ALA A 256 -5.21 6.27 -18.88
C ALA A 256 -4.75 5.45 -20.11
N SER A 257 -3.51 5.66 -20.58
CA SER A 257 -2.94 4.84 -21.65
C SER A 257 -2.71 3.39 -21.23
N ARG A 258 -2.24 3.16 -19.98
CA ARG A 258 -2.08 1.81 -19.44
C ARG A 258 -3.41 1.06 -19.33
N VAL A 259 -4.45 1.73 -18.90
CA VAL A 259 -5.81 1.15 -18.85
C VAL A 259 -6.24 0.70 -20.25
N ARG A 260 -6.10 1.56 -21.27
CA ARG A 260 -6.44 1.21 -22.66
C ARG A 260 -5.62 0.03 -23.19
N ASP A 261 -4.33 0.00 -22.89
CA ASP A 261 -3.43 -1.07 -23.34
C ASP A 261 -3.78 -2.40 -22.66
N LEU A 262 -4.12 -2.39 -21.36
CA LEU A 262 -4.58 -3.53 -20.61
C LEU A 262 -5.85 -4.15 -21.24
N PHE A 263 -6.89 -3.35 -21.43
CA PHE A 263 -8.14 -3.84 -22.03
C PHE A 263 -7.96 -4.31 -23.50
N ARG A 264 -7.07 -3.66 -24.24
CA ARG A 264 -6.71 -4.10 -25.60
C ARG A 264 -6.01 -5.45 -25.59
N GLU A 265 -5.09 -5.67 -24.65
CA GLU A 265 -4.38 -6.94 -24.53
C GLU A 265 -5.29 -8.05 -23.99
N ALA A 266 -6.15 -7.75 -23.02
CA ALA A 266 -7.18 -8.66 -22.54
C ALA A 266 -8.14 -9.06 -23.67
N GLY A 267 -8.54 -8.11 -24.53
CA GLY A 267 -9.37 -8.39 -25.70
C GLY A 267 -8.74 -9.33 -26.72
N ARG A 268 -7.40 -9.40 -26.77
CA ARG A 268 -6.67 -10.35 -27.63
C ARG A 268 -6.53 -11.75 -27.04
N ASN A 269 -6.61 -11.83 -25.71
CA ASN A 269 -6.45 -13.08 -24.96
C ASN A 269 -7.76 -13.55 -24.30
N ALA A 270 -8.88 -13.09 -24.80
CA ALA A 270 -10.20 -13.52 -24.31
C ALA A 270 -10.47 -15.00 -24.68
N PRO A 271 -11.09 -15.81 -23.79
CA PRO A 271 -11.60 -15.43 -22.47
C PRO A 271 -10.48 -15.20 -21.44
N CYS A 272 -10.64 -14.20 -20.54
CA CYS A 272 -9.64 -13.87 -19.54
C CYS A 272 -10.23 -13.10 -18.34
N ILE A 273 -9.47 -13.04 -17.25
CA ILE A 273 -9.80 -12.25 -16.07
C ILE A 273 -8.79 -11.10 -15.94
N ILE A 274 -9.31 -9.89 -15.77
CA ILE A 274 -8.55 -8.70 -15.37
C ILE A 274 -8.77 -8.51 -13.87
N PHE A 275 -7.70 -8.53 -13.09
CA PHE A 275 -7.76 -8.28 -11.66
C PHE A 275 -7.03 -6.97 -11.32
N ILE A 276 -7.74 -6.09 -10.62
CA ILE A 276 -7.21 -4.82 -10.13
C ILE A 276 -7.28 -4.84 -8.61
N ASP A 277 -6.12 -5.06 -7.98
CA ASP A 277 -6.00 -4.98 -6.53
C ASP A 277 -5.92 -3.52 -6.07
N GLU A 278 -6.36 -3.24 -4.83
CA GLU A 278 -6.35 -1.88 -4.27
C GLU A 278 -6.97 -0.84 -5.21
N ILE A 279 -8.14 -1.18 -5.79
CA ILE A 279 -8.80 -0.31 -6.78
C ILE A 279 -9.13 1.08 -6.22
N ASP A 280 -9.21 1.23 -4.90
CA ASP A 280 -9.40 2.49 -4.20
C ASP A 280 -8.26 3.50 -4.41
N ALA A 281 -7.08 3.04 -4.85
CA ALA A 281 -5.99 3.94 -5.24
C ALA A 281 -6.39 4.85 -6.41
N ILE A 282 -7.17 4.34 -7.38
CA ILE A 282 -7.65 5.10 -8.54
C ILE A 282 -9.13 5.47 -8.45
N GLY A 283 -9.92 4.66 -7.74
CA GLY A 283 -11.38 4.73 -7.69
C GLY A 283 -11.98 5.66 -6.65
N ARG A 284 -11.19 6.51 -5.99
CA ARG A 284 -11.67 7.37 -4.91
C ARG A 284 -12.64 8.44 -5.39
N SER A 285 -13.71 8.70 -4.60
CA SER A 285 -14.71 9.74 -4.85
C SER A 285 -14.11 11.14 -4.90
N ARG A 286 -14.77 12.02 -5.71
CA ARG A 286 -14.35 13.42 -5.98
C ARG A 286 -14.54 14.37 -4.80
N ASP A 287 -15.33 13.98 -3.79
CA ASP A 287 -15.74 14.84 -2.67
C ASP A 287 -14.63 15.13 -1.65
N SER A 288 -13.44 14.57 -1.80
CA SER A 288 -12.33 14.84 -0.89
C SER A 288 -11.60 16.13 -1.26
N GLN A 289 -11.87 17.18 -0.51
CA GLN A 289 -11.42 18.58 -0.67
C GLN A 289 -9.91 18.85 -0.52
N TYR A 290 -9.01 17.90 -0.62
CA TYR A 290 -7.58 18.13 -0.41
C TYR A 290 -6.71 17.69 -1.61
N GLY A 291 -6.15 18.69 -2.31
CA GLY A 291 -4.85 18.66 -2.94
C GLY A 291 -4.78 18.39 -4.44
N GLY A 292 -4.02 19.19 -5.13
CA GLY A 292 -3.70 19.29 -6.56
C GLY A 292 -3.06 18.08 -7.26
N GLY A 293 -3.38 16.85 -6.89
CA GLY A 293 -2.93 15.61 -7.55
C GLY A 293 -4.06 14.79 -8.18
N ASN A 294 -5.25 15.35 -8.32
CA ASN A 294 -6.46 14.58 -8.66
C ASN A 294 -6.68 14.39 -10.17
N GLU A 295 -6.10 15.24 -11.03
CA GLU A 295 -6.44 15.28 -12.47
C GLU A 295 -6.00 14.02 -13.21
N GLU A 296 -4.81 13.51 -12.94
CA GLU A 296 -4.31 12.27 -13.55
C GLU A 296 -5.13 11.05 -13.09
N ARG A 297 -5.43 10.99 -11.78
CA ARG A 297 -6.26 9.92 -11.20
C ARG A 297 -7.68 9.94 -11.78
N GLU A 298 -8.31 11.12 -11.88
CA GLU A 298 -9.64 11.25 -12.47
C GLU A 298 -9.65 10.86 -13.94
N GLN A 299 -8.63 11.23 -14.70
CA GLN A 299 -8.50 10.84 -16.09
C GLN A 299 -8.36 9.32 -16.23
N THR A 300 -7.58 8.70 -15.36
CA THR A 300 -7.38 7.25 -15.32
C THR A 300 -8.67 6.52 -14.93
N LEU A 301 -9.38 7.01 -13.90
CA LEU A 301 -10.69 6.48 -13.51
C LEU A 301 -11.71 6.60 -14.65
N ASN A 302 -11.82 7.76 -15.27
CA ASN A 302 -12.75 7.97 -16.39
C ASN A 302 -12.42 7.06 -17.58
N GLN A 303 -11.13 6.79 -17.83
CA GLN A 303 -10.72 5.83 -18.85
C GLN A 303 -11.13 4.39 -18.46
N LEU A 304 -10.91 3.99 -17.20
CA LEU A 304 -11.34 2.66 -16.70
C LEU A 304 -12.86 2.50 -16.87
N LEU A 305 -13.65 3.49 -16.47
CA LEU A 305 -15.10 3.48 -16.64
C LEU A 305 -15.50 3.36 -18.12
N SER A 306 -14.81 4.09 -19.00
CA SER A 306 -15.05 4.04 -20.46
C SER A 306 -14.73 2.68 -21.05
N GLU A 307 -13.60 2.06 -20.66
CA GLU A 307 -13.23 0.72 -21.13
C GLU A 307 -14.19 -0.34 -20.60
N MET A 308 -14.62 -0.24 -19.32
CA MET A 308 -15.62 -1.15 -18.75
C MET A 308 -16.99 -1.02 -19.45
N ASP A 309 -17.39 0.17 -19.84
CA ASP A 309 -18.64 0.37 -20.59
C ASP A 309 -18.51 -0.15 -22.03
N GLY A 310 -17.32 0.00 -22.63
CA GLY A 310 -17.04 -0.27 -24.05
C GLY A 310 -16.79 -1.72 -24.42
N PHE A 311 -16.41 -2.60 -23.48
CA PHE A 311 -16.17 -3.99 -23.85
C PHE A 311 -17.44 -4.84 -23.88
N ASP A 312 -17.44 -5.82 -24.76
CA ASP A 312 -18.54 -6.77 -24.94
C ASP A 312 -18.35 -7.95 -23.97
N PRO A 313 -19.26 -8.16 -23.00
CA PRO A 313 -19.16 -9.26 -22.05
C PRO A 313 -19.24 -10.64 -22.70
N SER A 314 -19.84 -10.77 -23.90
CA SER A 314 -19.94 -12.03 -24.62
C SER A 314 -18.58 -12.60 -25.03
N LYS A 315 -17.50 -11.78 -25.02
CA LYS A 315 -16.15 -12.22 -25.29
C LYS A 315 -15.49 -12.98 -24.13
N GLY A 316 -16.16 -13.10 -22.98
CA GLY A 316 -15.62 -13.81 -21.82
C GLY A 316 -14.55 -13.01 -21.07
N ILE A 317 -14.61 -11.68 -21.08
CA ILE A 317 -13.73 -10.84 -20.26
C ILE A 317 -14.48 -10.47 -18.98
N ILE A 318 -13.88 -10.72 -17.83
CA ILE A 318 -14.42 -10.32 -16.52
C ILE A 318 -13.38 -9.50 -15.79
N VAL A 319 -13.83 -8.40 -15.18
CA VAL A 319 -13.00 -7.51 -14.36
C VAL A 319 -13.27 -7.81 -12.89
N LEU A 320 -12.28 -8.27 -12.16
CA LEU A 320 -12.33 -8.41 -10.71
C LEU A 320 -11.60 -7.23 -10.08
N GLY A 321 -12.26 -6.50 -9.19
CA GLY A 321 -11.65 -5.47 -8.37
C GLY A 321 -11.51 -5.95 -6.94
N ALA A 322 -10.49 -5.52 -6.19
CA ALA A 322 -10.42 -5.74 -4.76
C ALA A 322 -10.16 -4.43 -4.01
N THR A 323 -10.82 -4.27 -2.88
CA THR A 323 -10.65 -3.11 -1.99
C THR A 323 -10.88 -3.48 -0.52
N ASN A 324 -10.18 -2.77 0.35
CA ASN A 324 -10.45 -2.79 1.79
C ASN A 324 -11.32 -1.60 2.22
N ARG A 325 -11.63 -0.68 1.29
CA ARG A 325 -12.32 0.59 1.58
C ARG A 325 -13.42 0.89 0.56
N PRO A 326 -14.51 0.11 0.57
CA PRO A 326 -15.59 0.29 -0.40
C PRO A 326 -16.29 1.65 -0.28
N GLU A 327 -16.27 2.27 0.91
CA GLU A 327 -16.93 3.53 1.23
C GLU A 327 -16.32 4.74 0.51
N ILE A 328 -15.02 4.68 0.16
CA ILE A 328 -14.35 5.79 -0.54
C ILE A 328 -14.45 5.71 -2.06
N LEU A 329 -14.96 4.58 -2.58
CA LEU A 329 -15.07 4.39 -4.03
C LEU A 329 -16.11 5.31 -4.66
N ASP A 330 -15.78 5.79 -5.87
CA ASP A 330 -16.73 6.55 -6.68
C ASP A 330 -17.95 5.67 -7.02
N LYS A 331 -19.13 6.18 -6.72
CA LYS A 331 -20.40 5.51 -7.00
C LYS A 331 -20.58 5.12 -8.47
N ALA A 332 -19.84 5.76 -9.37
CA ALA A 332 -19.86 5.43 -10.80
C ALA A 332 -19.28 4.03 -11.08
N LEU A 333 -18.29 3.56 -10.29
CA LEU A 333 -17.74 2.19 -10.40
C LEU A 333 -18.78 1.13 -10.04
N LEU A 334 -19.70 1.46 -9.14
CA LEU A 334 -20.68 0.54 -8.56
C LEU A 334 -22.02 0.52 -9.32
N ARG A 335 -22.08 1.23 -10.48
CA ARG A 335 -23.29 1.21 -11.32
C ARG A 335 -23.39 -0.08 -12.13
N PRO A 336 -24.62 -0.58 -12.38
CA PRO A 336 -24.82 -1.73 -13.25
C PRO A 336 -24.13 -1.56 -14.61
N GLY A 337 -23.49 -2.64 -15.08
CA GLY A 337 -22.67 -2.64 -16.29
C GLY A 337 -21.17 -2.39 -16.03
N ARG A 338 -20.74 -2.30 -14.76
CA ARG A 338 -19.36 -2.14 -14.32
C ARG A 338 -19.02 -3.19 -13.27
N PHE A 339 -18.90 -2.81 -11.98
CA PHE A 339 -18.84 -3.79 -10.89
C PHE A 339 -20.26 -4.13 -10.45
N ASP A 340 -20.88 -5.02 -11.19
CA ASP A 340 -22.28 -5.41 -11.02
C ASP A 340 -22.51 -6.17 -9.71
N ARG A 341 -21.50 -6.91 -9.28
CA ARG A 341 -21.58 -7.75 -8.08
C ARG A 341 -20.58 -7.28 -7.03
N ARG A 342 -21.01 -7.31 -5.78
CA ARG A 342 -20.14 -7.14 -4.61
C ARG A 342 -20.08 -8.47 -3.89
N ILE A 343 -18.87 -8.96 -3.72
CA ILE A 343 -18.57 -10.21 -3.02
C ILE A 343 -17.84 -9.82 -1.76
N ILE A 344 -18.46 -10.09 -0.63
CA ILE A 344 -17.90 -9.77 0.67
C ILE A 344 -17.00 -10.93 1.07
N VAL A 345 -15.77 -10.64 1.45
CA VAL A 345 -14.77 -11.58 1.95
C VAL A 345 -14.48 -11.18 3.39
N GLU A 346 -15.15 -11.79 4.32
CA GLU A 346 -15.13 -11.45 5.75
C GLU A 346 -13.93 -12.05 6.47
N ARG A 347 -13.85 -11.83 7.77
CA ARG A 347 -12.92 -12.60 8.61
C ARG A 347 -13.44 -14.02 8.74
N PRO A 348 -12.56 -15.03 8.70
CA PRO A 348 -13.01 -16.42 8.78
C PRO A 348 -13.62 -16.73 10.14
N ASP A 349 -14.75 -17.43 10.14
CA ASP A 349 -15.36 -18.04 11.32
C ASP A 349 -14.48 -19.18 11.86
N LEU A 350 -14.87 -19.81 12.93
CA LEU A 350 -14.11 -20.94 13.55
C LEU A 350 -13.82 -22.04 12.51
N LYS A 351 -14.83 -22.45 11.75
CA LYS A 351 -14.67 -23.50 10.73
C LYS A 351 -13.71 -23.08 9.62
N GLY A 352 -13.83 -21.83 9.18
CA GLY A 352 -12.93 -21.23 8.20
C GLY A 352 -11.50 -21.17 8.71
N ARG A 353 -11.27 -20.77 9.98
CA ARG A 353 -9.93 -20.75 10.59
C ARG A 353 -9.31 -22.14 10.64
N VAL A 354 -10.07 -23.14 11.09
CA VAL A 354 -9.62 -24.55 11.09
C VAL A 354 -9.26 -25.00 9.67
N ALA A 355 -10.11 -24.70 8.70
CA ALA A 355 -9.86 -25.07 7.31
C ALA A 355 -8.61 -24.37 6.74
N ILE A 356 -8.41 -23.07 7.04
CA ILE A 356 -7.21 -22.31 6.64
C ILE A 356 -5.95 -22.89 7.29
N LEU A 357 -5.98 -23.16 8.60
CA LEU A 357 -4.87 -23.81 9.29
C LEU A 357 -4.52 -25.17 8.66
N LYS A 358 -5.51 -25.99 8.34
CA LYS A 358 -5.34 -27.29 7.64
C LYS A 358 -4.71 -27.13 6.26
N VAL A 359 -5.08 -26.10 5.48
CA VAL A 359 -4.48 -25.84 4.17
C VAL A 359 -3.01 -25.45 4.30
N HIS A 360 -2.69 -24.52 5.21
CA HIS A 360 -1.30 -24.07 5.42
C HIS A 360 -0.42 -25.12 6.09
N SER A 361 -1.00 -26.07 6.81
CA SER A 361 -0.27 -27.18 7.45
C SER A 361 0.08 -28.34 6.51
N ARG A 362 -0.50 -28.44 5.32
CA ARG A 362 -0.30 -29.56 4.38
C ARG A 362 1.16 -29.91 4.12
N ASN A 363 2.04 -28.90 4.08
CA ASN A 363 3.47 -29.05 3.79
C ASN A 363 4.35 -28.97 5.04
N VAL A 364 3.76 -28.90 6.23
CA VAL A 364 4.49 -28.80 7.50
C VAL A 364 4.35 -30.11 8.25
N LYS A 365 5.48 -30.64 8.74
CA LYS A 365 5.47 -31.85 9.55
C LYS A 365 4.96 -31.52 10.93
N MET A 366 3.79 -32.03 11.29
CA MET A 366 3.18 -31.86 12.62
C MET A 366 3.24 -33.14 13.42
N ASP A 367 3.29 -32.99 14.73
CA ASP A 367 3.17 -34.06 15.71
C ASP A 367 1.70 -34.51 15.79
N GLU A 368 1.47 -35.76 16.21
CA GLU A 368 0.14 -36.35 16.43
C GLU A 368 -0.63 -35.63 17.56
N THR A 369 0.07 -34.90 18.44
CA THR A 369 -0.53 -34.14 19.55
C THR A 369 -1.12 -32.78 19.14
N VAL A 370 -1.01 -32.38 17.85
CA VAL A 370 -1.45 -31.07 17.40
C VAL A 370 -2.94 -31.04 17.18
N ASP A 371 -3.62 -30.19 17.94
CA ASP A 371 -5.03 -29.84 17.79
C ASP A 371 -5.17 -28.44 17.13
N LEU A 372 -5.57 -28.43 15.86
CA LEU A 372 -5.79 -27.18 15.11
C LEU A 372 -7.11 -26.51 15.48
N ASP A 373 -8.07 -27.24 16.04
CA ASP A 373 -9.34 -26.69 16.50
C ASP A 373 -9.11 -25.79 17.73
N GLU A 374 -8.26 -26.23 18.67
CA GLU A 374 -7.85 -25.42 19.83
C GLU A 374 -7.10 -24.12 19.41
N ILE A 375 -6.22 -24.24 18.42
CA ILE A 375 -5.53 -23.08 17.86
C ILE A 375 -6.50 -22.11 17.16
N ALA A 376 -7.48 -22.63 16.45
CA ALA A 376 -8.50 -21.82 15.80
C ALA A 376 -9.37 -21.06 16.81
N LEU A 377 -9.70 -21.66 17.95
CA LEU A 377 -10.37 -20.99 19.05
C LEU A 377 -9.52 -19.87 19.63
N ALA A 378 -8.24 -20.15 19.89
CA ALA A 378 -7.28 -19.17 20.42
C ALA A 378 -6.99 -18.00 19.47
N THR A 379 -7.39 -18.09 18.21
CA THR A 379 -7.13 -17.10 17.16
C THR A 379 -8.40 -16.42 16.67
N SER A 380 -9.39 -16.25 17.53
CA SER A 380 -10.63 -15.52 17.20
C SER A 380 -10.31 -14.14 16.63
N GLY A 381 -10.96 -13.78 15.49
CA GLY A 381 -10.76 -12.53 14.81
C GLY A 381 -9.49 -12.43 13.95
N ALA A 382 -8.61 -13.46 13.92
CA ALA A 382 -7.45 -13.51 13.03
C ALA A 382 -7.88 -13.67 11.58
N VAL A 383 -7.11 -13.09 10.66
CA VAL A 383 -7.32 -13.24 9.20
C VAL A 383 -6.44 -14.34 8.62
N GLY A 384 -6.74 -14.76 7.40
CA GLY A 384 -6.01 -15.86 6.73
C GLY A 384 -4.50 -15.67 6.66
N SER A 385 -4.02 -14.43 6.46
CA SER A 385 -2.59 -14.11 6.46
C SER A 385 -1.93 -14.33 7.82
N ASP A 386 -2.65 -14.06 8.92
CA ASP A 386 -2.13 -14.23 10.28
C ASP A 386 -1.99 -15.71 10.60
N LEU A 387 -3.02 -16.50 10.25
CA LEU A 387 -3.02 -17.95 10.43
C LEU A 387 -1.90 -18.64 9.62
N ALA A 388 -1.69 -18.21 8.39
CA ALA A 388 -0.58 -18.68 7.56
C ALA A 388 0.78 -18.36 8.21
N ASN A 389 0.93 -17.15 8.74
CA ASN A 389 2.15 -16.73 9.44
C ASN A 389 2.35 -17.51 10.75
N MET A 390 1.31 -17.82 11.49
CA MET A 390 1.38 -18.64 12.70
C MET A 390 1.93 -20.05 12.41
N ILE A 391 1.44 -20.71 11.38
CA ILE A 391 1.97 -22.02 10.96
C ILE A 391 3.45 -21.93 10.59
N ASN A 392 3.85 -20.90 9.86
CA ASN A 392 5.24 -20.67 9.47
C ASN A 392 6.14 -20.39 10.68
N GLU A 393 5.71 -19.53 11.62
CA GLU A 393 6.48 -19.23 12.84
C GLU A 393 6.59 -20.45 13.76
N ALA A 394 5.54 -21.28 13.84
CA ALA A 394 5.57 -22.54 14.58
C ALA A 394 6.62 -23.51 13.98
N ALA A 395 6.67 -23.64 12.66
CA ALA A 395 7.71 -24.43 11.99
C ALA A 395 9.12 -23.91 12.25
N ILE A 396 9.29 -22.58 12.23
CA ILE A 396 10.56 -21.93 12.59
C ILE A 396 10.94 -22.22 14.05
N ASN A 397 9.96 -22.19 14.98
CA ASN A 397 10.21 -22.48 16.40
C ASN A 397 10.62 -23.95 16.61
N ALA A 398 10.00 -24.90 15.93
CA ALA A 398 10.41 -26.30 15.96
C ALA A 398 11.86 -26.48 15.53
N VAL A 399 12.27 -25.85 14.42
CA VAL A 399 13.66 -25.91 13.92
C VAL A 399 14.65 -25.27 14.90
N LYS A 400 14.32 -24.11 15.49
CA LYS A 400 15.15 -23.46 16.52
C LYS A 400 15.38 -24.34 17.74
N ASN A 401 14.38 -25.15 18.08
CA ASN A 401 14.45 -26.08 19.20
C ASN A 401 14.96 -27.49 18.78
N HIS A 402 15.61 -27.58 17.60
CA HIS A 402 16.22 -28.80 17.07
C HIS A 402 15.23 -29.98 16.95
N ARG A 403 13.98 -29.72 16.59
CA ARG A 403 12.92 -30.72 16.37
C ARG A 403 12.57 -30.79 14.89
N GLU A 404 12.14 -31.95 14.44
CA GLU A 404 11.71 -32.19 13.05
C GLU A 404 10.19 -32.06 12.87
N TYR A 405 9.44 -31.98 13.95
CA TYR A 405 7.98 -31.89 13.97
C TYR A 405 7.54 -30.69 14.81
N VAL A 406 6.51 -30.02 14.35
CA VAL A 406 5.82 -28.97 15.08
C VAL A 406 4.89 -29.61 16.10
N ASN A 407 4.94 -29.17 17.35
CA ASN A 407 4.03 -29.60 18.41
C ASN A 407 3.04 -28.48 18.79
N GLN A 408 2.05 -28.81 19.62
CA GLN A 408 1.02 -27.88 20.08
C GLN A 408 1.61 -26.63 20.74
N LYS A 409 2.68 -26.80 21.52
CA LYS A 409 3.36 -25.68 22.19
C LYS A 409 3.98 -24.67 21.20
N ASP A 410 4.53 -25.15 20.07
CA ASP A 410 5.09 -24.25 19.06
C ASP A 410 4.01 -23.40 18.39
N LEU A 411 2.83 -23.98 18.21
CA LEU A 411 1.68 -23.28 17.67
C LEU A 411 1.18 -22.20 18.62
N PHE A 412 1.02 -22.50 19.91
CA PHE A 412 0.65 -21.48 20.90
C PHE A 412 1.70 -20.37 21.00
N GLU A 413 3.00 -20.71 20.96
CA GLU A 413 4.07 -19.71 20.95
C GLU A 413 4.01 -18.85 19.68
N ALA A 414 3.68 -19.45 18.52
CA ALA A 414 3.49 -18.71 17.28
C ALA A 414 2.26 -17.80 17.31
N VAL A 415 1.14 -18.25 17.92
CA VAL A 415 -0.05 -17.41 18.16
C VAL A 415 0.33 -16.19 18.98
N GLU A 416 1.03 -16.37 20.10
CA GLU A 416 1.51 -15.27 20.95
C GLU A 416 2.44 -14.33 20.15
N GLN A 417 3.38 -14.91 19.39
CA GLN A 417 4.32 -14.11 18.60
C GLN A 417 3.63 -13.25 17.54
N VAL A 418 2.59 -13.76 16.90
CA VAL A 418 1.87 -13.03 15.84
C VAL A 418 0.92 -11.99 16.46
N LEU A 419 0.22 -12.31 17.55
CA LEU A 419 -0.78 -11.43 18.17
C LEU A 419 -0.17 -10.36 19.09
N VAL A 420 0.86 -10.72 19.86
CA VAL A 420 1.44 -9.86 20.93
C VAL A 420 2.90 -9.48 20.64
N GLY A 421 3.54 -10.18 19.71
CA GLY A 421 4.93 -9.94 19.32
C GLY A 421 5.92 -10.88 20.00
N LYS A 422 7.18 -10.82 19.53
CA LYS A 422 8.29 -11.65 20.05
C LYS A 422 8.69 -11.24 21.46
N GLU A 423 9.13 -12.22 22.24
CA GLU A 423 9.74 -12.00 23.56
C GLU A 423 10.96 -11.09 23.46
N LYS A 424 11.04 -10.07 24.32
CA LYS A 424 12.20 -9.19 24.48
C LYS A 424 13.14 -9.72 25.54
N LYS A 425 14.19 -10.42 25.14
CA LYS A 425 15.19 -10.97 26.08
C LYS A 425 16.12 -9.92 26.69
N ASP A 426 16.25 -8.76 26.01
CA ASP A 426 17.20 -7.72 26.41
C ASP A 426 16.60 -6.65 27.33
N ARG A 427 15.30 -6.69 27.58
CA ARG A 427 14.64 -5.73 28.47
C ARG A 427 14.52 -6.28 29.88
N ILE A 428 15.45 -5.85 30.74
CA ILE A 428 15.41 -6.18 32.16
C ILE A 428 14.53 -5.13 32.85
N MET A 429 13.35 -5.53 33.32
CA MET A 429 12.53 -4.70 34.21
C MET A 429 13.19 -4.64 35.59
N ASN A 430 13.15 -3.47 36.22
CA ASN A 430 13.55 -3.38 37.62
C ASN A 430 12.57 -4.14 38.54
N ALA A 431 13.00 -4.43 39.77
CA ALA A 431 12.18 -5.23 40.69
C ALA A 431 10.84 -4.57 41.04
N GLU A 432 10.79 -3.25 41.08
CA GLU A 432 9.57 -2.48 41.36
C GLU A 432 8.61 -2.51 40.16
N GLU A 433 9.10 -2.25 38.93
CA GLU A 433 8.29 -2.36 37.73
C GLU A 433 7.75 -3.78 37.53
N ARG A 434 8.59 -4.80 37.75
CA ARG A 434 8.18 -6.20 37.66
C ARG A 434 7.05 -6.53 38.67
N ARG A 435 7.13 -5.96 39.87
CA ARG A 435 6.10 -6.12 40.87
C ARG A 435 4.79 -5.42 40.45
N ILE A 436 4.87 -4.18 39.95
CA ILE A 436 3.70 -3.44 39.49
C ILE A 436 3.01 -4.19 38.36
N VAL A 437 3.78 -4.60 37.31
CA VAL A 437 3.22 -5.36 36.17
C VAL A 437 2.58 -6.67 36.64
N SER A 438 3.20 -7.38 37.59
CA SER A 438 2.63 -8.63 38.13
C SER A 438 1.25 -8.42 38.77
N TYR A 439 1.08 -7.38 39.59
CA TYR A 439 -0.21 -7.06 40.18
C TYR A 439 -1.21 -6.58 39.12
N HIS A 440 -0.76 -5.85 38.11
CA HIS A 440 -1.58 -5.41 36.99
C HIS A 440 -2.18 -6.60 36.22
N GLU A 441 -1.36 -7.54 35.81
CA GLU A 441 -1.80 -8.72 35.06
C GLU A 441 -2.66 -9.66 35.91
N VAL A 442 -2.31 -9.83 37.19
CA VAL A 442 -3.14 -10.61 38.13
C VAL A 442 -4.47 -9.92 38.35
N GLY A 443 -4.52 -8.58 38.36
CA GLY A 443 -5.77 -7.82 38.46
C GLY A 443 -6.75 -8.16 37.35
N HIS A 444 -6.27 -8.17 36.10
CA HIS A 444 -7.07 -8.60 34.96
C HIS A 444 -7.55 -10.04 35.07
N ALA A 445 -6.63 -10.95 35.38
CA ALA A 445 -6.93 -12.38 35.46
C ALA A 445 -7.90 -12.72 36.61
N LEU A 446 -7.75 -12.06 37.75
CA LEU A 446 -8.59 -12.32 38.93
C LEU A 446 -10.02 -11.83 38.70
N ILE A 447 -10.20 -10.63 38.10
CA ILE A 447 -11.54 -10.16 37.73
C ILE A 447 -12.18 -11.12 36.73
N ALA A 448 -11.45 -11.58 35.73
CA ALA A 448 -11.94 -12.54 34.74
C ALA A 448 -12.39 -13.86 35.40
N ALA A 449 -11.66 -14.34 36.41
CA ALA A 449 -12.01 -15.58 37.12
C ALA A 449 -13.21 -15.44 38.04
N VAL A 450 -13.45 -14.23 38.60
CA VAL A 450 -14.57 -13.96 39.51
C VAL A 450 -15.87 -13.67 38.76
N GLN A 451 -15.77 -13.04 37.56
CA GLN A 451 -16.93 -12.70 36.75
C GLN A 451 -17.51 -13.92 36.04
N LYS A 452 -18.84 -13.93 35.94
CA LYS A 452 -19.57 -15.05 35.34
C LYS A 452 -19.49 -15.11 33.81
N ASN A 453 -19.41 -13.93 33.16
CA ASN A 453 -19.50 -13.83 31.71
C ASN A 453 -18.13 -13.51 31.08
N SER A 454 -17.04 -13.68 31.81
CA SER A 454 -15.67 -13.49 31.29
C SER A 454 -15.12 -14.78 30.71
N GLU A 455 -14.24 -14.65 29.73
CA GLU A 455 -13.56 -15.77 29.09
C GLU A 455 -12.51 -16.39 30.04
N PRO A 456 -12.31 -17.73 30.00
CA PRO A 456 -11.33 -18.42 30.84
C PRO A 456 -9.89 -17.90 30.59
N VAL A 457 -9.16 -17.77 31.70
CA VAL A 457 -7.75 -17.41 31.65
C VAL A 457 -6.93 -18.61 31.21
N GLN A 458 -6.25 -18.52 30.08
CA GLN A 458 -5.38 -19.56 29.56
C GLN A 458 -3.93 -19.40 30.04
N LYS A 459 -3.45 -18.15 30.12
CA LYS A 459 -2.06 -17.85 30.47
C LYS A 459 -1.94 -16.43 31.01
N ILE A 460 -1.03 -16.23 31.96
CA ILE A 460 -0.63 -14.91 32.46
C ILE A 460 0.88 -14.82 32.38
N THR A 461 1.42 -13.72 31.85
CA THR A 461 2.85 -13.52 31.77
C THR A 461 3.25 -12.07 32.00
N ILE A 462 4.42 -11.87 32.60
CA ILE A 462 5.08 -10.58 32.78
C ILE A 462 6.33 -10.45 31.91
N VAL A 463 6.47 -11.32 30.92
CA VAL A 463 7.58 -11.28 29.96
C VAL A 463 7.29 -10.21 28.90
N PRO A 464 8.15 -9.17 28.76
CA PRO A 464 7.91 -8.09 27.82
C PRO A 464 7.93 -8.56 26.35
N ARG A 465 7.04 -7.99 25.52
CA ARG A 465 6.88 -8.31 24.11
C ARG A 465 7.28 -7.14 23.20
N THR A 466 7.55 -7.44 21.93
CA THR A 466 8.02 -6.43 20.97
C THR A 466 6.96 -5.41 20.57
N MET A 467 5.68 -5.73 20.67
CA MET A 467 4.57 -4.81 20.38
C MET A 467 4.24 -3.84 21.53
N GLY A 468 5.09 -3.80 22.57
CA GLY A 468 4.99 -2.80 23.63
C GLY A 468 4.38 -3.31 24.93
N ALA A 469 3.77 -4.48 24.96
CA ALA A 469 3.25 -5.09 26.16
C ALA A 469 4.38 -5.45 27.13
N LEU A 470 4.21 -5.10 28.41
CA LEU A 470 5.12 -5.46 29.49
C LEU A 470 4.73 -6.80 30.12
N GLY A 471 3.47 -7.13 30.07
CA GLY A 471 2.82 -8.38 30.41
C GLY A 471 1.54 -8.51 29.60
N TYR A 472 0.84 -9.61 29.74
CA TYR A 472 -0.51 -9.80 29.22
C TYR A 472 -1.18 -11.02 29.84
N VAL A 473 -2.51 -10.98 29.85
CA VAL A 473 -3.38 -12.11 30.17
C VAL A 473 -3.95 -12.62 28.85
N MET A 474 -3.77 -13.92 28.58
CA MET A 474 -4.39 -14.58 27.43
C MET A 474 -5.69 -15.25 27.91
N GLN A 475 -6.77 -14.83 27.32
CA GLN A 475 -8.10 -15.44 27.50
C GLN A 475 -8.48 -16.12 26.18
N VAL A 476 -9.09 -17.27 26.27
CA VAL A 476 -9.54 -18.04 25.08
C VAL A 476 -11.01 -18.36 25.32
N PRO A 477 -11.90 -17.94 24.40
CA PRO A 477 -13.31 -18.25 24.52
C PRO A 477 -13.54 -19.76 24.40
N GLU A 478 -14.51 -20.28 25.13
CA GLU A 478 -14.93 -21.67 25.01
C GLU A 478 -15.72 -21.91 23.71
N GLU A 479 -16.46 -20.87 23.27
CA GLU A 479 -17.28 -20.92 22.07
C GLU A 479 -17.16 -19.59 21.30
N GLU A 480 -17.34 -19.63 19.98
CA GLU A 480 -17.40 -18.44 19.16
C GLU A 480 -18.76 -17.73 19.31
N LYS A 481 -18.72 -16.46 19.73
CA LYS A 481 -19.92 -15.64 19.93
C LYS A 481 -19.97 -14.49 18.95
N TYR A 482 -21.12 -14.31 18.32
CA TYR A 482 -21.38 -13.20 17.37
C TYR A 482 -22.15 -12.04 18.01
N LEU A 483 -22.80 -12.26 19.16
CA LEU A 483 -23.57 -11.26 19.87
C LEU A 483 -23.11 -11.16 21.31
N ASN A 484 -22.81 -9.93 21.74
CA ASN A 484 -22.51 -9.63 23.13
C ASN A 484 -23.69 -8.95 23.80
N SER A 485 -24.11 -9.45 24.94
CA SER A 485 -25.11 -8.81 25.79
C SER A 485 -24.55 -7.57 26.50
N LYS A 486 -25.44 -6.72 27.04
CA LYS A 486 -25.02 -5.57 27.84
C LYS A 486 -24.19 -6.00 29.06
N ALA A 487 -24.50 -7.18 29.67
CA ALA A 487 -23.79 -7.72 30.83
C ALA A 487 -22.36 -8.16 30.43
N GLU A 488 -22.19 -8.88 29.31
CA GLU A 488 -20.87 -9.29 28.84
C GLU A 488 -19.97 -8.10 28.50
N LEU A 489 -20.50 -7.09 27.79
CA LEU A 489 -19.73 -5.86 27.51
C LEU A 489 -19.38 -5.10 28.80
N HIS A 490 -20.25 -5.12 29.79
CA HIS A 490 -19.97 -4.55 31.12
C HIS A 490 -18.82 -5.28 31.82
N ASP A 491 -18.89 -6.60 31.86
CA ASP A 491 -17.86 -7.45 32.48
C ASP A 491 -16.51 -7.29 31.76
N MET A 492 -16.52 -7.19 30.43
CA MET A 492 -15.31 -6.88 29.65
C MET A 492 -14.68 -5.53 30.07
N ILE A 493 -15.47 -4.47 30.24
CA ILE A 493 -14.98 -3.17 30.70
C ILE A 493 -14.38 -3.27 32.10
N VAL A 494 -15.07 -3.95 33.03
CA VAL A 494 -14.58 -4.14 34.38
C VAL A 494 -13.26 -4.91 34.38
N GLY A 495 -13.16 -5.97 33.57
CA GLY A 495 -11.94 -6.74 33.36
C GLY A 495 -10.77 -5.89 32.82
N LEU A 496 -11.03 -5.05 31.79
CA LEU A 496 -10.02 -4.14 31.25
C LEU A 496 -9.53 -3.10 32.26
N LEU A 497 -10.37 -2.67 33.19
CA LEU A 497 -10.00 -1.71 34.24
C LEU A 497 -9.31 -2.37 35.43
N GLY A 498 -9.29 -3.72 35.50
CA GLY A 498 -8.76 -4.52 36.61
C GLY A 498 -7.29 -4.29 36.91
N GLY A 499 -6.44 -4.20 35.86
CA GLY A 499 -5.03 -3.96 36.05
C GLY A 499 -4.74 -2.63 36.75
N ARG A 500 -5.37 -1.54 36.31
CA ARG A 500 -5.25 -0.24 36.95
C ARG A 500 -5.83 -0.23 38.38
N ALA A 501 -6.94 -0.93 38.63
CA ALA A 501 -7.55 -1.05 39.95
C ALA A 501 -6.61 -1.78 40.94
N ALA A 502 -5.94 -2.85 40.48
CA ALA A 502 -4.94 -3.57 41.26
C ALA A 502 -3.72 -2.71 41.62
N GLU A 503 -3.21 -1.90 40.66
CA GLU A 503 -2.12 -0.95 40.94
C GLU A 503 -2.51 0.04 42.03
N GLU A 504 -3.69 0.66 41.95
CA GLU A 504 -4.16 1.65 42.93
C GLU A 504 -4.36 1.04 44.31
N LEU A 505 -4.99 -0.14 44.37
CA LEU A 505 -5.25 -0.84 45.64
C LEU A 505 -3.95 -1.25 46.35
N LYS A 506 -2.96 -1.73 45.60
CA LYS A 506 -1.72 -2.25 46.19
C LYS A 506 -0.66 -1.21 46.45
N PHE A 507 -0.48 -0.27 45.53
CA PHE A 507 0.63 0.69 45.58
C PHE A 507 0.17 2.12 45.82
N SER A 508 -1.14 2.39 45.92
CA SER A 508 -1.74 3.73 46.06
C SER A 508 -1.21 4.68 44.94
N THR A 509 -0.82 4.14 43.79
CA THR A 509 -0.35 4.86 42.64
C THR A 509 -0.86 4.17 41.36
N VAL A 510 -0.77 4.89 40.28
CA VAL A 510 -1.20 4.40 38.95
C VAL A 510 -0.12 4.67 37.92
N THR A 511 0.05 3.76 36.96
CA THR A 511 1.09 3.87 35.95
C THR A 511 0.52 4.10 34.57
N THR A 512 1.41 4.36 33.61
CA THR A 512 1.07 4.48 32.19
C THR A 512 0.76 3.13 31.53
N GLY A 513 0.97 2.01 32.24
CA GLY A 513 0.76 0.65 31.72
C GLY A 513 -0.67 0.41 31.26
N ALA A 514 -1.64 0.96 31.99
CA ALA A 514 -3.07 0.80 31.70
C ALA A 514 -3.61 1.62 30.51
N SER A 515 -2.75 2.31 29.74
CA SER A 515 -3.23 3.22 28.68
C SER A 515 -4.06 2.52 27.61
N ASN A 516 -3.63 1.35 27.14
CA ASN A 516 -4.33 0.57 26.13
C ASN A 516 -5.66 0.00 26.65
N ASP A 517 -5.69 -0.43 27.90
CA ASP A 517 -6.90 -0.99 28.51
C ASP A 517 -7.97 0.08 28.72
N ILE A 518 -7.55 1.28 29.11
CA ILE A 518 -8.43 2.45 29.20
C ILE A 518 -8.97 2.84 27.82
N GLU A 519 -8.14 2.81 26.78
CA GLU A 519 -8.56 3.09 25.41
C GLU A 519 -9.63 2.09 24.95
N LYS A 520 -9.40 0.79 25.12
CA LYS A 520 -10.34 -0.27 24.78
C LYS A 520 -11.64 -0.16 25.59
N ALA A 521 -11.54 0.03 26.91
CA ALA A 521 -12.69 0.21 27.79
C ALA A 521 -13.55 1.41 27.36
N THR A 522 -12.90 2.52 26.99
CA THR A 522 -13.56 3.73 26.51
C THR A 522 -14.25 3.49 25.17
N ASP A 523 -13.63 2.76 24.25
CA ASP A 523 -14.20 2.44 22.94
C ASP A 523 -15.45 1.55 23.08
N ILE A 524 -15.38 0.51 23.94
CA ILE A 524 -16.53 -0.36 24.21
C ILE A 524 -17.67 0.45 24.84
N ALA A 525 -17.40 1.22 25.90
CA ALA A 525 -18.41 2.03 26.57
C ALA A 525 -19.06 3.05 25.61
N ARG A 526 -18.26 3.67 24.73
CA ARG A 526 -18.76 4.60 23.72
C ARG A 526 -19.67 3.93 22.71
N LYS A 527 -19.32 2.74 22.22
CA LYS A 527 -20.15 1.96 21.31
C LYS A 527 -21.45 1.50 21.95
N MET A 528 -21.42 1.07 23.23
CA MET A 528 -22.63 0.72 24.00
C MET A 528 -23.63 1.87 24.05
N ILE A 529 -23.14 3.10 24.26
CA ILE A 529 -23.95 4.30 24.39
C ILE A 529 -24.43 4.83 23.03
N THR A 530 -23.52 4.90 22.04
CA THR A 530 -23.81 5.61 20.78
C THR A 530 -24.37 4.73 19.67
N MET A 531 -24.06 3.42 19.68
CA MET A 531 -24.39 2.52 18.57
C MET A 531 -25.35 1.39 18.96
N TYR A 532 -25.19 0.81 20.16
CA TYR A 532 -25.97 -0.37 20.54
C TYR A 532 -27.25 -0.05 21.32
N GLY A 533 -27.50 1.23 21.62
CA GLY A 533 -28.71 1.64 22.35
C GLY A 533 -28.79 1.10 23.78
N MET A 534 -27.62 0.87 24.43
CA MET A 534 -27.54 0.25 25.77
C MET A 534 -27.49 1.28 26.90
N SER A 535 -27.60 2.59 26.59
CA SER A 535 -27.66 3.67 27.59
C SER A 535 -29.09 3.91 28.04
N GLU A 536 -29.30 4.10 29.36
CA GLU A 536 -30.57 4.50 29.90
C GLU A 536 -30.94 5.95 29.54
N LYS A 537 -29.94 6.81 29.40
CA LYS A 537 -30.12 8.23 29.08
C LYS A 537 -30.55 8.49 27.65
N PHE A 538 -29.98 7.75 26.70
CA PHE A 538 -30.23 7.95 25.28
C PHE A 538 -31.17 6.89 24.67
N GLY A 539 -31.44 5.81 25.40
CA GLY A 539 -32.31 4.74 24.94
C GLY A 539 -31.87 4.13 23.61
N LEU A 540 -32.79 3.94 22.69
CA LEU A 540 -32.57 3.32 21.37
C LEU A 540 -32.10 4.29 20.29
N MET A 541 -31.62 5.46 20.67
CA MET A 541 -31.15 6.46 19.70
C MET A 541 -29.75 6.11 19.17
N GLY A 542 -29.63 5.91 17.86
CA GLY A 542 -28.32 5.74 17.19
C GLY A 542 -27.65 7.10 17.00
N LEU A 543 -26.60 7.36 17.77
CA LEU A 543 -25.91 8.65 17.83
C LEU A 543 -24.65 8.67 16.94
N ALA A 544 -24.15 7.50 16.54
CA ALA A 544 -22.99 7.37 15.67
C ALA A 544 -23.16 6.22 14.69
N THR A 545 -22.47 6.35 13.55
CA THR A 545 -22.33 5.30 12.52
C THR A 545 -20.86 5.04 12.26
N VAL A 546 -20.52 3.83 11.83
CA VAL A 546 -19.15 3.47 11.45
C VAL A 546 -18.87 4.02 10.05
N GLU A 547 -17.87 4.89 9.92
CA GLU A 547 -17.47 5.48 8.62
C GLU A 547 -16.71 4.46 7.76
N SER A 548 -15.89 3.62 8.38
CA SER A 548 -15.09 2.61 7.68
C SER A 548 -15.21 1.26 8.38
N GLN A 549 -15.97 0.36 7.75
CA GLN A 549 -16.33 -0.94 8.35
C GLN A 549 -15.11 -1.86 8.50
N TYR A 550 -14.14 -1.81 7.56
CA TYR A 550 -13.08 -2.81 7.44
C TYR A 550 -11.69 -2.34 7.88
N LEU A 551 -11.46 -1.04 8.12
CA LEU A 551 -10.14 -0.53 8.46
C LEU A 551 -10.05 0.14 9.84
N SER A 552 -10.71 1.24 10.04
CA SER A 552 -10.50 2.05 11.24
C SER A 552 -11.64 1.99 12.25
N GLY A 553 -12.80 1.50 11.86
CA GLY A 553 -13.97 1.48 12.73
C GLY A 553 -14.34 2.86 13.29
N ARG A 554 -13.84 3.95 12.68
CA ARG A 554 -14.02 5.31 13.20
C ARG A 554 -15.49 5.67 13.17
N ALA A 555 -16.00 6.03 14.33
CA ALA A 555 -17.38 6.47 14.46
C ALA A 555 -17.54 7.90 13.98
N GLN A 556 -18.53 8.13 13.11
CA GLN A 556 -19.01 9.44 12.76
C GLN A 556 -20.28 9.75 13.55
N TYR A 557 -20.28 10.87 14.27
CA TYR A 557 -21.44 11.28 15.04
C TYR A 557 -22.52 11.89 14.16
N ASN A 558 -23.77 11.47 14.38
CA ASN A 558 -24.97 11.94 13.66
C ASN A 558 -25.88 12.77 14.58
N CYS A 559 -25.30 13.51 15.53
CA CYS A 559 -26.01 14.25 16.54
C CYS A 559 -25.37 15.62 16.78
N ALA A 560 -26.09 16.50 17.47
CA ALA A 560 -25.62 17.84 17.81
C ALA A 560 -24.46 17.80 18.82
N ASP A 561 -23.59 18.80 18.83
CA ASP A 561 -22.43 18.92 19.71
C ASP A 561 -22.78 18.83 21.21
N VAL A 562 -23.93 19.37 21.61
CA VAL A 562 -24.45 19.25 22.98
C VAL A 562 -24.72 17.78 23.36
N THR A 563 -25.20 16.98 22.40
CA THR A 563 -25.43 15.55 22.60
C THR A 563 -24.10 14.80 22.71
N ILE A 564 -23.09 15.18 21.91
CA ILE A 564 -21.73 14.60 21.98
C ILE A 564 -21.14 14.86 23.37
N ALA A 565 -21.21 16.08 23.87
CA ALA A 565 -20.77 16.41 25.23
C ALA A 565 -21.51 15.60 26.30
N ALA A 566 -22.81 15.36 26.11
CA ALA A 566 -23.60 14.53 27.02
C ALA A 566 -23.27 13.05 26.93
N VAL A 567 -22.81 12.56 25.75
CA VAL A 567 -22.28 11.19 25.57
C VAL A 567 -20.95 11.05 26.32
N ASP A 568 -20.02 11.98 26.18
CA ASP A 568 -18.73 11.93 26.86
C ASP A 568 -18.90 11.90 28.38
N GLU A 569 -19.84 12.68 28.92
CA GLU A 569 -20.16 12.63 30.35
C GLU A 569 -20.77 11.29 30.79
N GLU A 570 -21.61 10.67 29.97
CA GLU A 570 -22.18 9.36 30.22
C GLU A 570 -21.12 8.25 30.18
N VAL A 571 -20.23 8.29 29.18
CA VAL A 571 -19.07 7.38 29.08
C VAL A 571 -18.19 7.50 30.32
N ARG A 572 -17.86 8.73 30.73
CA ARG A 572 -17.08 8.97 31.96
C ARG A 572 -17.70 8.35 33.19
N LYS A 573 -18.99 8.58 33.39
CA LYS A 573 -19.75 8.01 34.53
C LYS A 573 -19.80 6.49 34.50
N TYR A 574 -19.96 5.93 33.30
CA TYR A 574 -20.04 4.49 33.12
C TYR A 574 -18.69 3.83 33.45
N LEU A 575 -17.61 4.37 32.97
CA LEU A 575 -16.25 3.91 33.28
C LEU A 575 -15.91 4.04 34.76
N GLU A 576 -16.31 5.15 35.42
CA GLU A 576 -16.13 5.34 36.83
C GLU A 576 -16.86 4.27 37.66
N LYS A 577 -18.10 3.94 37.24
CA LYS A 577 -18.88 2.85 37.89
C LYS A 577 -18.17 1.50 37.74
N CYS A 578 -17.73 1.14 36.53
CA CYS A 578 -17.01 -0.10 36.25
C CYS A 578 -15.67 -0.16 36.99
N TYR A 579 -14.98 0.95 37.10
CA TYR A 579 -13.72 1.05 37.84
C TYR A 579 -13.91 0.84 39.35
N GLN A 580 -14.95 1.42 39.95
CA GLN A 580 -15.25 1.19 41.33
C GLN A 580 -15.64 -0.27 41.59
N GLU A 581 -16.40 -0.89 40.69
CA GLU A 581 -16.76 -2.31 40.78
C GLU A 581 -15.52 -3.22 40.69
N ALA A 582 -14.57 -2.91 39.79
CA ALA A 582 -13.29 -3.60 39.69
C ALA A 582 -12.50 -3.53 41.01
N LYS A 583 -12.46 -2.35 41.66
CA LYS A 583 -11.81 -2.16 42.96
C LYS A 583 -12.51 -2.96 44.07
N ASP A 584 -13.83 -2.97 44.09
CA ASP A 584 -14.62 -3.69 45.09
C ASP A 584 -14.41 -5.19 44.95
N LEU A 585 -14.38 -5.74 43.72
CA LEU A 585 -14.09 -7.16 43.47
C LEU A 585 -12.66 -7.53 43.92
N LEU A 586 -11.66 -6.75 43.52
CA LEU A 586 -10.27 -7.03 43.89
C LEU A 586 -10.02 -6.89 45.41
N SER A 587 -10.72 -5.97 46.10
CA SER A 587 -10.59 -5.81 47.53
C SER A 587 -11.14 -7.01 48.31
N GLN A 588 -12.16 -7.69 47.79
CA GLN A 588 -12.71 -8.92 48.37
C GLN A 588 -11.76 -10.11 48.25
N HIS A 589 -10.91 -10.13 47.18
CA HIS A 589 -9.98 -11.22 46.87
C HIS A 589 -8.50 -10.79 47.01
N GLN A 590 -8.20 -9.87 47.94
CA GLN A 590 -6.86 -9.30 48.10
C GLN A 590 -5.80 -10.35 48.42
N GLU A 591 -6.13 -11.36 49.26
CA GLU A 591 -5.20 -12.44 49.62
C GLU A 591 -4.84 -13.31 48.40
N ALA A 592 -5.82 -13.60 47.57
CA ALA A 592 -5.60 -14.33 46.30
C ALA A 592 -4.74 -13.52 45.36
N MET A 593 -5.00 -12.20 45.20
CA MET A 593 -4.22 -11.29 44.39
C MET A 593 -2.75 -11.28 44.85
N ASP A 594 -2.48 -11.17 46.13
CA ASP A 594 -1.12 -11.13 46.69
C ASP A 594 -0.34 -12.43 46.38
N LYS A 595 -0.95 -13.58 46.67
CA LYS A 595 -0.31 -14.89 46.45
C LYS A 595 -0.06 -15.17 44.95
N LEU A 596 -1.02 -14.85 44.10
CA LEU A 596 -0.88 -15.01 42.65
C LEU A 596 0.20 -14.09 42.08
N ALA A 597 0.26 -12.83 42.52
CA ALA A 597 1.28 -11.90 42.10
C ALA A 597 2.69 -12.33 42.53
N GLU A 598 2.84 -12.79 43.79
CA GLU A 598 4.13 -13.32 44.27
C GLU A 598 4.57 -14.56 43.49
N TYR A 599 3.65 -15.47 43.18
CA TYR A 599 3.95 -16.65 42.38
C TYR A 599 4.32 -16.28 40.93
N LEU A 600 3.59 -15.32 40.34
CA LEU A 600 3.88 -14.81 38.97
C LEU A 600 5.25 -14.12 38.90
N ILE A 601 5.66 -13.35 39.92
CA ILE A 601 6.99 -12.74 39.99
C ILE A 601 8.11 -13.81 39.95
N GLN A 602 7.88 -14.96 40.62
CA GLN A 602 8.87 -16.05 40.67
C GLN A 602 8.94 -16.84 39.37
N ARG A 603 7.80 -17.12 38.76
CA ARG A 603 7.69 -17.97 37.55
C ARG A 603 7.72 -17.22 36.25
N GLU A 604 7.48 -15.90 36.24
CA GLU A 604 7.33 -15.00 35.08
C GLU A 604 6.18 -15.33 34.15
N THR A 605 5.72 -16.57 34.15
CA THR A 605 4.61 -17.06 33.34
C THR A 605 3.90 -18.18 34.12
N ILE A 606 2.57 -18.12 34.20
CA ILE A 606 1.73 -19.14 34.80
C ILE A 606 0.60 -19.52 33.84
N THR A 607 0.23 -20.79 33.86
CA THR A 607 -0.91 -21.31 33.10
C THR A 607 -2.23 -21.05 33.80
N GLY A 608 -3.34 -21.03 33.07
CA GLY A 608 -4.66 -20.88 33.64
C GLY A 608 -5.00 -21.98 34.66
N LYS A 609 -4.55 -23.21 34.42
CA LYS A 609 -4.72 -24.34 35.39
C LYS A 609 -3.98 -24.06 36.71
N GLU A 610 -2.74 -23.58 36.66
CA GLU A 610 -1.98 -23.21 37.87
C GLU A 610 -2.61 -22.01 38.57
N PHE A 611 -3.07 -21.02 37.84
CA PHE A 611 -3.77 -19.85 38.34
C PHE A 611 -5.04 -20.26 39.11
N MET A 612 -5.93 -21.05 38.50
CA MET A 612 -7.17 -21.49 39.10
C MET A 612 -6.91 -22.37 40.33
N LYS A 613 -5.89 -23.23 40.31
CA LYS A 613 -5.51 -24.06 41.46
C LYS A 613 -5.09 -23.21 42.67
N ILE A 614 -4.29 -22.16 42.47
CA ILE A 614 -3.87 -21.25 43.52
C ILE A 614 -5.08 -20.43 44.01
N TYR A 615 -5.92 -19.93 43.10
CA TYR A 615 -7.13 -19.20 43.45
C TYR A 615 -8.08 -20.02 44.32
N HIS A 616 -8.43 -21.24 43.89
CA HIS A 616 -9.31 -22.14 44.67
C HIS A 616 -8.71 -22.51 46.04
N ALA A 617 -7.38 -22.74 46.09
CA ALA A 617 -6.72 -23.06 47.35
C ALA A 617 -6.77 -21.91 48.37
N VAL A 618 -6.70 -20.67 47.90
CA VAL A 618 -6.76 -19.47 48.76
C VAL A 618 -8.19 -19.19 49.22
N GLU A 619 -9.16 -19.31 48.33
CA GLU A 619 -10.57 -19.06 48.60
C GLU A 619 -11.26 -20.23 49.34
N GLY A 620 -10.54 -21.33 49.60
CA GLY A 620 -11.10 -22.50 50.26
C GLY A 620 -12.16 -23.23 49.44
N MET A 621 -12.13 -23.01 48.12
CA MET A 621 -13.01 -23.72 47.19
C MET A 621 -12.49 -25.14 46.98
N PRO A 622 -13.36 -26.18 46.90
CA PRO A 622 -12.90 -27.50 46.51
C PRO A 622 -12.29 -27.43 45.11
N ASP A 623 -11.12 -28.06 44.92
CA ASP A 623 -10.56 -28.28 43.61
C ASP A 623 -11.64 -28.95 42.76
N THR A 624 -12.18 -28.23 41.80
CA THR A 624 -13.04 -28.84 40.77
C THR A 624 -12.09 -29.78 40.00
N PRO A 625 -12.36 -31.10 39.94
CA PRO A 625 -11.51 -32.00 39.22
C PRO A 625 -11.40 -31.42 37.80
N ALA A 626 -10.18 -31.21 37.35
CA ALA A 626 -9.92 -30.92 35.94
C ALA A 626 -10.72 -31.93 35.11
N ALA A 627 -11.39 -31.51 34.07
CA ALA A 627 -12.30 -32.32 33.25
C ALA A 627 -11.70 -33.66 32.72
N GLU A 628 -10.45 -33.98 33.09
CA GLU A 628 -9.74 -35.21 32.78
C GLU A 628 -10.15 -36.43 33.64
N ASP A 629 -10.85 -36.25 34.79
CA ASP A 629 -11.27 -37.35 35.68
C ASP A 629 -12.79 -37.57 35.73
N ALA A 630 -13.59 -36.84 35.00
CA ALA A 630 -15.01 -37.14 34.83
C ALA A 630 -15.14 -38.35 33.90
N PRO A 631 -15.90 -39.40 34.26
CA PRO A 631 -16.17 -40.49 33.35
C PRO A 631 -16.89 -39.90 32.13
N ALA A 632 -16.29 -40.09 30.97
CA ALA A 632 -16.63 -39.54 29.67
C ALA A 632 -18.14 -39.48 29.39
N GLY A 633 -18.75 -38.40 29.80
CA GLY A 633 -19.91 -37.84 29.14
C GLY A 633 -19.34 -36.84 28.15
N LYS A 634 -19.54 -37.12 26.86
CA LYS A 634 -19.07 -36.26 25.80
C LYS A 634 -19.53 -34.84 26.08
N THR A 635 -18.62 -33.91 25.95
CA THR A 635 -19.00 -32.49 25.97
C THR A 635 -19.97 -32.18 24.81
N PRO A 636 -20.85 -31.19 24.92
CA PRO A 636 -21.71 -30.80 23.81
C PRO A 636 -20.96 -30.62 22.48
N TRP A 637 -19.68 -30.26 22.56
CA TRP A 637 -18.76 -30.16 21.43
C TRP A 637 -18.34 -31.53 20.85
N GLU A 638 -18.06 -32.52 21.71
CA GLU A 638 -17.75 -33.89 21.26
C GLU A 638 -18.94 -34.57 20.60
N GLU A 639 -20.17 -34.25 21.07
CA GLU A 639 -21.40 -34.71 20.44
C GLU A 639 -21.59 -34.04 19.07
N LEU A 640 -21.41 -32.73 18.96
CA LEU A 640 -21.48 -31.99 17.71
C LEU A 640 -20.37 -32.42 16.73
N ARG A 641 -19.16 -32.68 17.22
CA ARG A 641 -18.03 -33.20 16.43
C ARG A 641 -18.34 -34.60 15.88
N ALA A 642 -18.96 -35.44 16.66
CA ALA A 642 -19.38 -36.76 16.24
C ALA A 642 -20.48 -36.69 15.17
N GLU A 643 -21.43 -35.75 15.29
CA GLU A 643 -22.46 -35.49 14.28
C GLU A 643 -21.87 -34.92 12.97
N MET A 644 -20.91 -34.01 13.06
CA MET A 644 -20.23 -33.47 11.87
C MET A 644 -19.41 -34.53 11.11
N HIS A 645 -18.74 -35.43 11.84
CA HIS A 645 -18.05 -36.57 11.22
C HIS A 645 -18.98 -37.63 10.67
N ALA A 646 -20.20 -37.79 11.24
CA ALA A 646 -21.21 -38.67 10.75
C ALA A 646 -21.95 -38.17 9.51
N ALA A 647 -21.99 -36.84 9.31
CA ALA A 647 -22.63 -36.20 8.17
C ALA A 647 -21.72 -36.07 6.93
N ALA A 648 -20.44 -36.41 7.02
CA ALA A 648 -19.55 -36.42 5.87
C ALA A 648 -19.92 -37.60 4.92
N PRO A 649 -20.14 -37.37 3.63
CA PRO A 649 -20.47 -38.46 2.69
C PRO A 649 -19.29 -39.46 2.61
N GLN A 650 -19.53 -40.66 3.04
CA GLN A 650 -18.61 -41.80 2.91
C GLN A 650 -18.50 -42.18 1.42
N ASN A 651 -17.55 -41.59 0.71
CA ASN A 651 -17.10 -42.17 -0.55
C ASN A 651 -16.26 -43.39 -0.23
N ARG A 652 -16.91 -44.54 -0.15
CA ARG A 652 -16.28 -45.85 -0.18
C ARG A 652 -15.70 -46.09 -1.56
N ALA A 653 -14.39 -46.08 -1.66
CA ALA A 653 -13.67 -46.81 -2.69
C ALA A 653 -13.13 -48.10 -2.04
N ASP A 654 -13.86 -49.18 -2.19
CA ASP A 654 -13.37 -50.53 -1.93
C ASP A 654 -12.34 -50.88 -3.00
N ALA A 655 -11.11 -51.11 -2.59
CA ALA A 655 -10.14 -51.83 -3.36
C ALA A 655 -9.97 -53.24 -2.73
N PRO A 656 -10.21 -54.32 -3.43
CA PRO A 656 -9.79 -55.65 -2.99
C PRO A 656 -8.42 -55.99 -3.53
N GLY A 657 -7.56 -56.48 -2.63
CA GLY A 657 -6.29 -57.11 -2.94
C GLY A 657 -6.43 -58.41 -3.73
N GLY A 658 -5.43 -58.62 -4.57
CA GLY A 658 -5.38 -59.71 -5.52
C GLY A 658 -5.12 -61.08 -4.96
N GLN A 659 -5.55 -62.06 -5.72
CA GLN A 659 -4.84 -63.33 -5.95
C GLN A 659 -5.23 -63.91 -7.32
N GLN A 660 -4.20 -64.33 -8.03
CA GLN A 660 -4.22 -64.98 -9.32
C GLN A 660 -5.00 -66.31 -9.25
N ASP A 661 -5.78 -66.71 -10.31
CA ASP A 661 -5.46 -67.78 -11.18
C ASP A 661 -6.50 -67.97 -12.31
N SER A 662 -5.93 -68.07 -13.49
CA SER A 662 -6.24 -68.85 -14.68
C SER A 662 -7.66 -69.18 -15.13
N ALA A 663 -7.87 -68.90 -16.41
CA ALA A 663 -8.37 -69.67 -17.52
C ALA A 663 -9.84 -69.60 -17.92
N SER A 664 -10.00 -69.33 -19.20
CA SER A 664 -10.93 -69.85 -20.22
C SER A 664 -12.25 -69.11 -20.49
N GLN A 665 -12.17 -68.40 -21.60
CA GLN A 665 -13.03 -68.54 -22.85
C GLN A 665 -14.54 -68.69 -22.68
N LYS A 666 -15.20 -67.83 -23.37
CA LYS A 666 -16.19 -67.93 -24.46
C LYS A 666 -17.50 -67.21 -24.21
N ASP A 667 -17.68 -66.26 -25.07
CA ASP A 667 -18.72 -66.03 -26.08
C ASP A 667 -20.19 -65.88 -25.64
N GLU A 668 -20.69 -64.87 -26.26
CA GLU A 668 -22.02 -64.70 -26.89
C GLU A 668 -23.08 -63.83 -26.21
N ALA A 669 -23.35 -62.83 -26.99
CA ALA A 669 -24.65 -62.30 -27.44
C ALA A 669 -25.57 -61.54 -26.51
N ALA A 670 -25.82 -60.36 -26.98
CA ALA A 670 -27.05 -59.59 -26.75
C ALA A 670 -28.25 -60.32 -27.31
N PRO A 671 -29.47 -60.08 -26.90
CA PRO A 671 -30.19 -59.05 -27.64
C PRO A 671 -31.22 -58.23 -26.87
N GLN A 672 -31.54 -57.16 -27.57
CA GLN A 672 -32.61 -56.17 -27.55
C GLN A 672 -34.02 -56.70 -27.27
N GLN A 673 -34.88 -55.74 -27.02
CA GLN A 673 -36.35 -55.59 -27.25
C GLN A 673 -37.15 -55.61 -25.97
N ALA A 674 -37.92 -54.61 -25.73
CA ALA A 674 -38.92 -53.77 -26.37
C ALA A 674 -40.31 -54.01 -25.73
N VAL A 675 -40.93 -52.87 -25.38
CA VAL A 675 -42.35 -52.58 -25.66
C VAL A 675 -43.44 -53.32 -24.89
N ASN A 676 -44.25 -52.64 -24.17
CA ASN A 676 -45.68 -52.26 -24.32
C ASN A 676 -46.41 -52.15 -22.98
N THR A 677 -46.99 -51.01 -22.77
CA THR A 677 -48.44 -50.63 -22.84
C THR A 677 -49.38 -51.47 -21.97
N ASP A 678 -50.11 -50.78 -21.12
CA ASP A 678 -51.56 -50.53 -21.11
C ASP A 678 -51.96 -50.11 -19.68
N ARG A 679 -52.51 -48.94 -19.48
CA ARG A 679 -53.86 -48.43 -19.64
C ARG A 679 -54.88 -48.91 -18.59
N ALA A 680 -55.61 -47.89 -18.09
CA ALA A 680 -56.93 -47.84 -17.46
C ALA A 680 -56.90 -47.94 -15.93
N ASP A 681 -57.60 -47.13 -15.14
CA ASP A 681 -58.82 -46.30 -15.37
C ASP A 681 -58.90 -45.30 -14.18
N ALA A 682 -59.47 -44.16 -14.47
CA ALA A 682 -60.10 -43.26 -13.49
C ALA A 682 -61.47 -43.83 -13.09
N PRO A 683 -62.18 -43.34 -12.06
CA PRO A 683 -62.84 -42.05 -12.18
C PRO A 683 -63.01 -41.24 -10.86
N ASP A 684 -63.14 -39.97 -11.07
CA ASP A 684 -64.32 -39.09 -10.78
C ASP A 684 -64.62 -38.66 -9.33
N GLY A 685 -64.82 -37.38 -9.17
CA GLY A 685 -65.68 -36.82 -8.17
C GLY A 685 -65.18 -35.44 -7.63
N ARG A 686 -65.34 -34.38 -8.43
CA ARG A 686 -66.20 -33.18 -8.24
C ARG A 686 -66.01 -32.38 -6.91
N GLN A 687 -65.65 -31.18 -7.15
CA GLN A 687 -66.38 -29.87 -7.11
C GLN A 687 -66.17 -29.13 -5.79
N ASP A 688 -65.82 -28.00 -5.82
CA ASP A 688 -66.18 -26.60 -6.06
C ASP A 688 -65.67 -25.78 -4.90
N SER A 689 -65.22 -24.62 -4.88
CA SER A 689 -65.52 -23.39 -5.60
C SER A 689 -64.60 -22.29 -5.07
N ALA A 690 -64.17 -21.46 -5.93
CA ALA A 690 -63.79 -20.08 -5.59
C ALA A 690 -65.06 -19.27 -5.26
N PRO A 691 -64.97 -18.16 -4.59
CA PRO A 691 -65.30 -16.96 -5.32
C PRO A 691 -64.32 -15.78 -5.11
N GLN A 692 -64.34 -15.01 -6.15
CA GLN A 692 -63.91 -13.65 -6.35
C GLN A 692 -64.75 -12.63 -5.54
N GLU A 693 -64.11 -11.42 -5.47
CA GLU A 693 -64.72 -10.05 -5.57
C GLU A 693 -65.63 -9.61 -4.45
N ASP A 694 -65.39 -8.42 -3.92
CA ASP A 694 -65.92 -7.16 -4.39
C ASP A 694 -65.52 -5.95 -3.55
N ASP A 695 -65.12 -4.92 -4.24
CA ASP A 695 -65.34 -3.50 -4.08
C ASP A 695 -66.30 -2.99 -3.01
N ALA A 696 -65.93 -1.84 -2.45
CA ALA A 696 -66.72 -0.61 -2.26
C ALA A 696 -65.94 0.41 -1.43
N VAL A 697 -65.39 1.48 -1.98
CA VAL A 697 -66.00 2.78 -2.27
C VAL A 697 -66.79 3.40 -1.10
N SER A 698 -66.26 4.49 -0.58
CA SER A 698 -66.97 5.73 -0.18
C SER A 698 -65.88 6.74 0.29
N GLN A 699 -65.47 7.76 -0.42
CA GLN A 699 -66.08 9.05 -0.72
C GLN A 699 -66.67 9.79 0.46
N ALA A 700 -66.04 10.91 0.77
CA ALA A 700 -66.64 12.28 0.87
C ALA A 700 -65.50 13.21 1.31
N SER A 701 -65.02 14.09 0.44
CA SER A 701 -65.44 15.44 0.11
C SER A 701 -65.30 16.39 1.30
N ALA A 702 -64.77 17.54 1.25
CA ALA A 702 -64.69 18.69 0.36
C ALA A 702 -63.74 19.66 1.06
N GLY A 703 -63.09 20.58 0.53
CA GLY A 703 -63.22 21.45 -0.57
C GLY A 703 -62.28 22.62 -0.39
N ALA A 704 -61.88 23.10 -1.51
CA ALA A 704 -61.76 24.49 -1.92
C ALA A 704 -60.67 25.33 -1.24
N ASP A 705 -59.78 25.92 -1.87
CA ASP A 705 -59.73 26.83 -3.00
C ASP A 705 -58.68 27.88 -2.61
N THR A 706 -57.77 28.30 -3.31
CA THR A 706 -57.56 29.21 -4.43
C THR A 706 -56.08 29.58 -4.57
N THR A 707 -55.65 29.48 -5.76
CA THR A 707 -54.49 30.16 -6.37
C THR A 707 -54.78 31.66 -6.56
N PRO A 708 -53.92 32.43 -7.22
CA PRO A 708 -52.58 32.92 -6.96
C PRO A 708 -52.57 34.47 -7.05
N VAL A 709 -51.52 35.15 -6.67
CA VAL A 709 -51.25 36.53 -7.13
C VAL A 709 -49.76 36.76 -7.34
N ARG A 710 -49.57 37.16 -8.50
CA ARG A 710 -48.45 37.68 -9.27
C ARG A 710 -48.23 39.16 -8.98
N SER A 711 -47.10 39.64 -9.44
CA SER A 711 -46.71 41.02 -9.79
C SER A 711 -46.00 41.78 -8.65
N SER A 712 -45.05 42.54 -8.93
CA SER A 712 -44.46 43.25 -10.06
C SER A 712 -43.31 44.06 -9.53
N GLU A 713 -42.20 44.06 -10.26
CA GLU A 713 -41.63 45.25 -10.92
C GLU A 713 -41.41 46.48 -10.05
N THR A 714 -40.22 46.91 -10.06
CA THR A 714 -39.55 48.04 -10.75
C THR A 714 -38.30 48.34 -9.99
N GLY A 715 -37.15 48.62 -10.47
CA GLY A 715 -36.75 49.32 -11.65
C GLY A 715 -35.55 50.12 -11.34
N ALA A 716 -34.60 50.13 -12.23
CA ALA A 716 -33.73 51.23 -12.70
C ALA A 716 -32.88 51.96 -11.67
N ALA A 717 -31.70 52.36 -11.91
CA ALA A 717 -30.88 52.66 -13.05
C ALA A 717 -29.48 53.14 -12.53
N ALA A 718 -28.43 52.74 -13.26
CA ALA A 718 -27.52 53.64 -13.96
C ALA A 718 -26.52 54.53 -13.17
N GLY A 719 -25.32 54.51 -13.65
CA GLY A 719 -24.30 55.55 -13.54
C GLY A 719 -22.98 54.90 -13.15
N ASP A 720 -22.08 54.60 -13.96
CA ASP A 720 -21.20 55.25 -14.94
C ASP A 720 -19.98 55.94 -14.29
N ALA A 721 -18.87 55.77 -14.98
CA ALA A 721 -17.60 56.51 -14.97
C ALA A 721 -16.52 56.07 -13.93
N ALA A 722 -15.49 55.40 -14.37
CA ALA A 722 -14.32 55.81 -15.17
C ALA A 722 -13.23 56.50 -14.33
N HIS A 723 -12.04 56.16 -14.69
CA HIS A 723 -10.70 56.77 -14.53
C HIS A 723 -9.80 56.19 -13.45
N GLU A 724 -8.79 55.47 -13.96
CA GLU A 724 -7.38 55.90 -14.23
C GLU A 724 -6.48 55.84 -13.01
N GLU A 725 -5.55 55.08 -13.14
CA GLU A 725 -4.13 55.09 -13.43
C GLU A 725 -3.19 55.01 -12.23
N SER A 726 -2.22 54.20 -12.46
CA SER A 726 -0.79 54.31 -12.19
C SER A 726 -0.26 53.82 -10.84
N GLY A 727 0.72 52.95 -11.01
CA GLY A 727 2.00 53.14 -10.38
C GLY A 727 2.62 51.95 -9.66
N ALA A 728 3.36 51.19 -10.37
CA ALA A 728 4.72 50.68 -10.11
C ALA A 728 5.14 50.35 -8.67
N SER A 729 5.59 49.14 -8.45
CA SER A 729 6.99 48.80 -8.21
C SER A 729 7.16 47.59 -7.28
N ALA A 730 7.77 46.58 -7.84
CA ALA A 730 8.89 45.80 -7.36
C ALA A 730 9.01 45.44 -5.87
N GLY A 731 9.10 44.10 -5.66
CA GLY A 731 9.63 43.59 -4.39
C GLY A 731 9.50 42.10 -4.26
N THR A 732 10.42 41.36 -4.85
CA THR A 732 10.70 39.93 -4.58
C THR A 732 11.33 39.81 -3.20
N PRO A 733 11.02 38.84 -2.40
CA PRO A 733 11.97 38.34 -1.43
C PRO A 733 12.37 36.90 -1.64
N ALA A 734 13.63 36.71 -1.35
CA ALA A 734 14.46 35.54 -1.41
C ALA A 734 14.03 34.41 -0.47
N GLN A 735 14.35 33.19 -0.90
CA GLN A 735 14.53 32.00 -0.10
C GLN A 735 15.68 32.11 0.89
N PRO A 736 15.70 31.36 1.98
CA PRO A 736 16.95 30.92 2.55
C PRO A 736 17.19 29.42 2.37
N ALA A 737 18.44 29.15 2.05
CA ALA A 737 19.05 27.86 1.84
C ALA A 737 19.43 27.17 3.16
N ASP A 738 19.60 25.85 3.00
CA ASP A 738 20.29 24.87 3.82
C ASP A 738 21.55 25.35 4.53
N HIS A 739 21.84 24.79 5.69
CA HIS A 739 23.13 24.14 5.91
C HIS A 739 23.13 23.18 7.08
N ALA A 740 23.75 22.04 6.77
CA ALA A 740 24.05 20.88 7.60
C ALA A 740 25.26 21.09 8.50
N ALA A 741 25.29 20.25 9.53
CA ALA A 741 26.43 19.48 10.07
C ALA A 741 27.50 20.13 10.95
N ALA A 742 27.73 19.41 12.01
CA ALA A 742 29.00 18.95 12.59
C ALA A 742 29.47 19.53 13.91
N GLN A 743 29.40 18.66 14.90
CA GLN A 743 30.48 18.17 15.79
C GLN A 743 31.17 19.10 16.79
N GLN A 744 31.09 18.63 18.06
CA GLN A 744 32.18 18.51 19.06
C GLN A 744 32.67 19.80 19.75
N THR A 745 32.64 19.93 21.00
CA THR A 745 33.46 19.46 22.12
C THR A 745 33.27 20.33 23.36
N GLU A 746 33.12 19.68 24.49
CA GLU A 746 33.77 19.83 25.79
C GLU A 746 34.06 21.22 26.38
N THR A 747 33.73 21.25 27.66
CA THR A 747 34.38 21.87 28.85
C THR A 747 33.63 23.06 29.47
N ASP A 748 33.09 22.80 30.60
CA ASP A 748 33.51 23.05 31.97
C ASP A 748 33.19 24.43 32.59
N ARG A 749 32.65 24.34 33.79
CA ARG A 749 32.71 25.25 34.94
C ARG A 749 31.74 26.41 35.15
N THR A 750 31.02 26.14 36.23
CA THR A 750 30.86 26.97 37.43
C THR A 750 30.08 28.30 37.36
N GLN A 751 29.09 28.32 38.19
CA GLN A 751 28.79 29.25 39.28
C GLN A 751 27.34 29.71 39.35
N GLN A 752 26.71 29.28 40.43
CA GLN A 752 25.62 30.04 41.08
C GLN A 752 26.08 31.44 41.52
N PRO A 753 25.17 32.41 41.74
CA PRO A 753 24.59 32.49 43.09
C PRO A 753 23.10 32.98 43.18
N ARG A 754 22.37 32.45 44.14
CA ARG A 754 21.68 33.04 45.30
C ARG A 754 21.12 34.50 45.23
N GLY A 755 19.87 34.59 45.62
CA GLY A 755 19.17 35.76 46.14
C GLY A 755 17.67 35.49 46.27
N ARG A 756 17.17 35.02 47.28
CA ARG A 756 16.57 35.53 48.55
C ARG A 756 15.75 36.84 48.37
N PHE A 757 14.45 36.75 48.72
CA PHE A 757 13.72 37.52 49.78
C PHE A 757 12.24 37.16 49.60
N SER A 758 11.61 36.52 50.59
CA SER A 758 10.87 36.99 51.77
C SER A 758 9.61 37.79 51.36
N GLY A 759 8.41 37.52 51.79
CA GLY A 759 7.86 37.01 53.00
C GLY A 759 6.46 37.63 53.08
N ALA A 760 5.67 36.99 53.88
CA ALA A 760 4.52 37.45 54.62
C ALA A 760 3.13 36.95 54.22
N ASN A 761 2.68 36.02 54.97
CA ASN A 761 1.33 35.85 55.53
C ASN A 761 1.05 36.96 56.56
N PRO A 762 -0.13 37.24 57.07
CA PRO A 762 -1.20 36.31 57.45
C PRO A 762 -2.66 36.90 57.44
N ASP A 763 -3.61 35.95 57.68
CA ASP A 763 -4.88 36.06 58.46
C ASP A 763 -5.88 37.18 58.12
N ASP A 764 -7.15 36.92 57.94
CA ASP A 764 -8.14 36.62 58.98
C ASP A 764 -9.59 36.69 58.42
N LEU A 765 -10.44 35.83 58.99
CA LEU A 765 -11.88 36.03 59.27
C LEU A 765 -12.85 36.26 58.09
N GLY A 766 -13.92 35.59 57.91
CA GLY A 766 -14.81 34.93 58.85
C GLY A 766 -16.19 34.80 58.26
N LYS A 767 -16.81 33.67 58.61
CA LYS A 767 -18.25 33.44 58.85
C LYS A 767 -19.30 33.70 57.76
N ARG A 768 -19.81 32.61 57.40
CA ARG A 768 -21.19 32.07 57.20
C ARG A 768 -22.39 33.06 57.43
N PRO A 769 -23.58 32.74 56.96
CA PRO A 769 -24.17 31.40 56.94
C PRO A 769 -24.34 30.75 55.56
#